data_8eb4e6d7100347eee3da80f4ab6b943a
#
_entry.id   8eb4e6d7100347eee3da80f4ab6b943a
#
_cell.length_a   1.000
_cell.length_b   1.000
_cell.length_c   1.000
_cell.angle_alpha   90.00
_cell.angle_beta   90.00
_cell.angle_gamma   90.00
#
_symmetry.space_group_name_H-M   'P 1'
#
loop_
_entity.id
_entity.type
_entity.pdbx_description
1 polymer ?
#
loop_
_entity_poly.entity_id
_entity_poly.type
_entity_poly.pdbx_seq_one_letter_code
_entity_poly.pdbx_strand_id
1 'polypeptide(L)'
;MSLADSDHELVVEELGREPTPAEAALFENLWSEHCAYRSSRPLLSAFESEGEQVVIGPGDDAAVVALPTDGDDDVYITMGIESHNHPSYVDPFDGAATGVGGIVRDTLSMGAYPIALADSLYFGDFDREHSKYLFEGVVEGISHYGNCIGVPTVAGSVDFHDDYEGNPLVNVACVGLTDDERLVTAEAQEPGNKLVLVGNATGRDGLGGASFASEDLAEDAETEDRPAVQVGDPYAEKLLIEANEVLIEEGLIESARDLGAAGLGGASSELVAKGGLGAHIELDRVHQREPNMNALEILLAESQERMCYEVAPENVDRVAEIAEKYDLGCSVIGEVTEGNYVCTFEESEARSASDDSTDERSESGERETVVDVDAYFLGEGAPMNDLPADEPTQPERDLPEIDLETAFEAVLSSPNTASKRWVYRQYDHEVGVRTSVGPGDDAAIVAVREANQGLAISSGAAPNWTDTAPYEGARAIALENATNVAAKGATPLAAVDCLNGGNPEKPDVYGGFTGIVDGLADMCATLETPVVGGNVSLYNDSPSGPIPPTPTLALVGTKDGYEAPPLALEPGAGDLLLVGDRGLESGDVRLGGSEYLAQFDGSDRFPALPEDPQALIETVAAVANDESTLATHDVSHGGLAVSLAEMVTGEAGLEVDIPVPAGTEAGVAGALFHEQPGRVLIQTTDADGVREAFDGVAPVHSLGTPAEDGTLSITVGDLSIDADAAKIREYRSTIAAELG
;
A
#
# COMPACT_ATOMS: atom_id res chain seq x y z
N MET A 1 28.02 -10.94 -3.26
CA MET A 1 27.19 -10.90 -2.06
C MET A 1 27.99 -11.49 -0.92
N SER A 2 28.21 -10.78 0.14
CA SER A 2 28.90 -11.24 1.34
C SER A 2 28.29 -10.57 2.56
N LEU A 3 27.86 -11.37 3.53
CA LEU A 3 27.39 -10.92 4.84
C LEU A 3 28.34 -9.85 5.41
N ALA A 4 27.81 -8.77 5.99
CA ALA A 4 28.63 -7.73 6.60
C ALA A 4 29.56 -8.32 7.69
N ASP A 5 30.78 -7.78 7.83
CA ASP A 5 31.79 -8.33 8.75
C ASP A 5 31.25 -8.49 10.19
N SER A 6 30.47 -7.52 10.68
CA SER A 6 29.84 -7.56 12.02
C SER A 6 28.82 -8.69 12.16
N ASP A 7 28.01 -8.88 11.15
CA ASP A 7 26.93 -9.88 11.13
C ASP A 7 27.56 -11.28 10.99
N HIS A 8 28.61 -11.41 10.17
CA HIS A 8 29.37 -12.63 10.05
C HIS A 8 30.01 -13.07 11.40
N GLU A 9 30.61 -12.12 12.15
CA GLU A 9 31.15 -12.40 13.49
C GLU A 9 30.07 -12.93 14.44
N LEU A 10 28.86 -12.33 14.42
CA LEU A 10 27.73 -12.75 15.23
C LEU A 10 27.22 -14.14 14.86
N VAL A 11 27.08 -14.41 13.57
CA VAL A 11 26.67 -15.73 13.05
C VAL A 11 27.69 -16.82 13.43
N VAL A 12 29.01 -16.57 13.29
CA VAL A 12 30.05 -17.50 13.68
C VAL A 12 30.05 -17.77 15.20
N GLU A 13 29.79 -16.74 16.03
CA GLU A 13 29.67 -16.90 17.49
C GLU A 13 28.51 -17.82 17.87
N GLU A 14 27.33 -17.60 17.27
CA GLU A 14 26.13 -18.40 17.54
C GLU A 14 26.25 -19.84 17.02
N LEU A 15 26.69 -20.02 15.79
CA LEU A 15 26.84 -21.35 15.18
C LEU A 15 28.01 -22.14 15.80
N GLY A 16 29.00 -21.46 16.39
CA GLY A 16 30.26 -22.08 16.86
C GLY A 16 31.15 -22.65 15.74
N ARG A 17 30.88 -22.25 14.48
CA ARG A 17 31.56 -22.64 13.25
C ARG A 17 31.34 -21.58 12.16
N GLU A 18 32.14 -21.67 11.09
CA GLU A 18 31.86 -20.90 9.88
C GLU A 18 30.49 -21.29 9.27
N PRO A 19 29.68 -20.34 8.78
CA PRO A 19 28.46 -20.65 8.05
C PRO A 19 28.79 -21.34 6.72
N THR A 20 27.90 -22.20 6.25
CA THR A 20 27.97 -22.71 4.87
C THR A 20 27.65 -21.59 3.89
N PRO A 21 27.94 -21.73 2.58
CA PRO A 21 27.53 -20.73 1.59
C PRO A 21 26.01 -20.47 1.55
N ALA A 22 25.20 -21.51 1.77
CA ALA A 22 23.74 -21.37 1.80
C ALA A 22 23.26 -20.63 3.07
N GLU A 23 23.83 -20.94 4.24
CA GLU A 23 23.56 -20.23 5.49
C GLU A 23 23.96 -18.76 5.40
N ALA A 24 25.17 -18.47 4.90
CA ALA A 24 25.62 -17.09 4.76
C ALA A 24 24.69 -16.27 3.85
N ALA A 25 24.23 -16.85 2.75
CA ALA A 25 23.30 -16.20 1.84
C ALA A 25 21.89 -16.04 2.42
N LEU A 26 21.40 -17.00 3.21
CA LEU A 26 20.14 -16.86 3.94
C LEU A 26 20.20 -15.73 4.96
N PHE A 27 21.26 -15.66 5.79
CA PHE A 27 21.45 -14.57 6.73
C PHE A 27 21.56 -13.21 6.03
N GLU A 28 22.28 -13.13 4.91
CA GLU A 28 22.41 -11.90 4.13
C GLU A 28 21.04 -11.37 3.65
N ASN A 29 20.18 -12.25 3.16
CA ASN A 29 18.86 -11.87 2.69
C ASN A 29 17.88 -11.58 3.84
N LEU A 30 17.76 -12.49 4.81
CA LEU A 30 16.81 -12.34 5.93
C LEU A 30 17.21 -11.22 6.91
N TRP A 31 18.51 -10.88 7.00
CA TRP A 31 19.01 -9.77 7.81
C TRP A 31 19.20 -8.48 7.00
N SER A 32 18.72 -8.43 5.76
CA SER A 32 18.68 -7.21 4.96
C SER A 32 17.74 -6.17 5.60
N GLU A 33 17.86 -4.92 5.19
CA GLU A 33 16.94 -3.88 5.66
C GLU A 33 15.50 -4.19 5.27
N HIS A 34 15.29 -4.72 4.07
CA HIS A 34 13.97 -5.06 3.54
C HIS A 34 13.25 -6.16 4.32
N CYS A 35 13.95 -7.22 4.77
CA CYS A 35 13.34 -8.32 5.53
C CYS A 35 13.33 -8.06 7.04
N ALA A 36 14.43 -7.57 7.61
CA ALA A 36 14.58 -7.44 9.07
C ALA A 36 14.16 -6.08 9.63
N TYR A 37 13.91 -5.08 8.76
CA TYR A 37 13.55 -3.71 9.18
C TYR A 37 14.52 -3.14 10.21
N ARG A 38 15.81 -3.33 10.02
CA ARG A 38 16.87 -3.04 11.00
C ARG A 38 16.90 -1.59 11.46
N SER A 39 16.55 -0.66 10.56
CA SER A 39 16.55 0.77 10.83
C SER A 39 15.18 1.31 11.23
N SER A 40 14.09 0.64 10.84
CA SER A 40 12.72 1.11 11.06
C SER A 40 12.01 0.41 12.22
N ARG A 41 12.24 -0.86 12.47
CA ARG A 41 11.57 -1.64 13.53
C ARG A 41 11.54 -0.97 14.90
N PRO A 42 12.60 -0.30 15.38
CA PRO A 42 12.54 0.44 16.65
C PRO A 42 11.51 1.58 16.65
N LEU A 43 11.25 2.21 15.48
CA LEU A 43 10.30 3.31 15.34
C LEU A 43 8.85 2.80 15.26
N LEU A 44 8.62 1.61 14.67
CA LEU A 44 7.28 1.05 14.47
C LEU A 44 6.52 0.80 15.79
N SER A 45 7.22 0.74 16.92
CA SER A 45 6.60 0.68 18.24
C SER A 45 5.78 1.94 18.62
N ALA A 46 5.83 3.01 17.84
CA ALA A 46 5.00 4.20 18.01
C ALA A 46 3.52 3.95 17.65
N PHE A 47 3.24 2.98 16.76
CA PHE A 47 1.88 2.68 16.34
C PHE A 47 1.08 1.92 17.40
N GLU A 48 -0.15 2.37 17.65
CA GLU A 48 -1.15 1.60 18.38
C GLU A 48 -1.78 0.59 17.43
N SER A 49 -1.59 -0.72 17.71
CA SER A 49 -2.03 -1.82 16.86
C SER A 49 -3.06 -2.72 17.54
N GLU A 50 -3.49 -2.38 18.75
CA GLU A 50 -4.48 -3.11 19.53
C GLU A 50 -5.86 -2.43 19.49
N GLY A 51 -6.93 -3.21 19.53
CA GLY A 51 -8.31 -2.72 19.53
C GLY A 51 -9.29 -3.89 19.68
N GLU A 52 -10.54 -3.61 20.10
CA GLU A 52 -11.56 -4.67 20.25
C GLU A 52 -11.86 -5.37 18.90
N GLN A 53 -11.67 -4.67 17.77
CA GLN A 53 -11.86 -5.18 16.42
C GLN A 53 -10.65 -5.94 15.88
N VAL A 54 -9.47 -5.85 16.49
CA VAL A 54 -8.25 -6.50 16.01
C VAL A 54 -8.21 -7.95 16.48
N VAL A 55 -8.26 -8.88 15.54
CA VAL A 55 -8.17 -10.34 15.80
C VAL A 55 -6.72 -10.80 15.71
N ILE A 56 -6.01 -10.40 14.65
CA ILE A 56 -4.57 -10.60 14.47
C ILE A 56 -3.97 -9.26 14.06
N GLY A 57 -3.02 -8.78 14.84
CA GLY A 57 -2.26 -7.55 14.58
C GLY A 57 -1.00 -7.80 13.77
N PRO A 58 0.00 -6.88 13.87
CA PRO A 58 1.25 -6.97 13.11
C PRO A 58 2.04 -8.24 13.43
N GLY A 59 2.70 -8.80 12.42
CA GLY A 59 3.64 -9.92 12.57
C GLY A 59 3.20 -11.19 11.86
N ASP A 60 2.01 -11.25 11.27
CA ASP A 60 1.60 -12.26 10.30
C ASP A 60 1.65 -11.71 8.87
N ASP A 61 1.35 -12.53 7.85
CA ASP A 61 1.41 -12.12 6.44
C ASP A 61 0.39 -11.01 6.15
N ALA A 62 -0.80 -11.08 6.78
CA ALA A 62 -1.76 -9.98 6.80
C ALA A 62 -2.45 -9.87 8.16
N ALA A 63 -2.88 -8.67 8.54
CA ALA A 63 -3.69 -8.46 9.74
C ALA A 63 -5.12 -8.96 9.55
N VAL A 64 -5.79 -9.31 10.65
CA VAL A 64 -7.19 -9.75 10.65
C VAL A 64 -8.02 -8.85 11.55
N VAL A 65 -9.10 -8.29 11.00
CA VAL A 65 -9.97 -7.32 11.67
C VAL A 65 -11.42 -7.80 11.61
N ALA A 66 -12.10 -7.79 12.76
CA ALA A 66 -13.50 -8.16 12.87
C ALA A 66 -14.40 -7.01 12.37
N LEU A 67 -15.38 -7.34 11.54
CA LEU A 67 -16.41 -6.40 11.12
C LEU A 67 -17.56 -6.35 12.14
N PRO A 68 -18.20 -5.18 12.32
CA PRO A 68 -19.46 -5.12 13.05
C PRO A 68 -20.52 -6.01 12.40
N THR A 69 -21.16 -6.88 13.18
CA THR A 69 -22.23 -7.78 12.70
C THR A 69 -23.43 -7.71 13.63
N ASP A 70 -24.65 -7.85 13.09
CA ASP A 70 -25.90 -7.96 13.86
C ASP A 70 -26.20 -9.41 14.31
N GLY A 71 -25.37 -10.39 13.90
CA GLY A 71 -25.56 -11.83 14.07
C GLY A 71 -24.60 -12.48 15.07
N ASP A 72 -24.73 -13.80 15.19
CA ASP A 72 -23.81 -14.64 15.96
C ASP A 72 -22.59 -15.11 15.12
N ASP A 73 -22.54 -14.75 13.83
CA ASP A 73 -21.50 -15.18 12.91
C ASP A 73 -20.38 -14.12 12.90
N ASP A 74 -19.13 -14.57 13.14
CA ASP A 74 -17.94 -13.72 13.09
C ASP A 74 -17.51 -13.56 11.62
N VAL A 75 -17.45 -12.31 11.14
CA VAL A 75 -16.99 -11.98 9.80
C VAL A 75 -15.75 -11.12 9.92
N TYR A 76 -14.68 -11.56 9.31
CA TYR A 76 -13.38 -10.88 9.36
C TYR A 76 -12.94 -10.42 7.96
N ILE A 77 -12.20 -9.33 7.95
CA ILE A 77 -11.38 -8.94 6.80
C ILE A 77 -9.91 -9.12 7.12
N THR A 78 -9.14 -9.51 6.12
CA THR A 78 -7.69 -9.36 6.17
C THR A 78 -7.28 -8.06 5.52
N MET A 79 -6.18 -7.46 6.01
CA MET A 79 -5.60 -6.25 5.45
C MET A 79 -4.09 -6.40 5.39
N GLY A 80 -3.53 -6.14 4.22
CA GLY A 80 -2.09 -6.08 3.99
C GLY A 80 -1.77 -5.00 2.96
N ILE A 81 -0.53 -4.51 2.98
CA ILE A 81 0.00 -3.57 1.99
C ILE A 81 1.47 -3.89 1.75
N GLU A 82 1.91 -3.81 0.51
CA GLU A 82 3.28 -4.11 0.09
C GLU A 82 3.84 -3.01 -0.82
N SER A 83 5.16 -2.79 -0.75
CA SER A 83 5.91 -1.92 -1.64
C SER A 83 6.69 -2.73 -2.68
N HIS A 84 6.59 -2.34 -3.95
CA HIS A 84 7.33 -2.96 -5.05
C HIS A 84 8.09 -1.91 -5.88
N ASN A 85 8.83 -1.03 -5.18
CA ASN A 85 9.47 0.17 -5.72
C ASN A 85 10.66 -0.16 -6.64
N HIS A 86 11.73 -0.74 -6.10
CA HIS A 86 12.95 -1.09 -6.83
C HIS A 86 12.70 -2.01 -8.03
N PRO A 87 11.92 -3.12 -7.90
CA PRO A 87 11.57 -3.94 -9.05
C PRO A 87 10.84 -3.17 -10.16
N SER A 88 9.95 -2.24 -9.80
CA SER A 88 9.19 -1.43 -10.75
C SER A 88 10.04 -0.37 -11.47
N TYR A 89 11.16 0.05 -10.92
CA TYR A 89 12.12 0.87 -11.65
C TYR A 89 12.84 0.06 -12.74
N VAL A 90 13.25 -1.18 -12.42
CA VAL A 90 14.02 -2.04 -13.34
C VAL A 90 13.14 -2.60 -14.47
N ASP A 91 11.96 -3.09 -14.12
CA ASP A 91 10.95 -3.57 -15.07
C ASP A 91 9.56 -3.17 -14.56
N PRO A 92 9.02 -2.02 -15.04
CA PRO A 92 7.80 -1.45 -14.45
C PRO A 92 6.57 -2.36 -14.60
N PHE A 93 6.51 -3.17 -15.67
CA PHE A 93 5.41 -4.10 -15.87
C PHE A 93 5.47 -5.30 -14.92
N ASP A 94 6.56 -6.05 -14.94
CA ASP A 94 6.71 -7.24 -14.11
C ASP A 94 6.85 -6.88 -12.62
N GLY A 95 7.59 -5.80 -12.29
CA GLY A 95 7.74 -5.33 -10.92
C GLY A 95 6.41 -4.95 -10.26
N ALA A 96 5.56 -4.20 -10.95
CA ALA A 96 4.25 -3.83 -10.42
C ALA A 96 3.26 -5.01 -10.40
N ALA A 97 3.29 -5.87 -11.42
CA ALA A 97 2.46 -7.07 -11.50
C ALA A 97 2.72 -8.02 -10.32
N THR A 98 3.99 -8.24 -9.98
CA THR A 98 4.36 -9.16 -8.89
C THR A 98 4.08 -8.59 -7.50
N GLY A 99 4.05 -7.26 -7.33
CA GLY A 99 3.54 -6.62 -6.11
C GLY A 99 2.07 -6.93 -5.86
N VAL A 100 1.22 -6.93 -6.92
CA VAL A 100 -0.17 -7.38 -6.79
C VAL A 100 -0.23 -8.86 -6.39
N GLY A 101 0.61 -9.71 -7.00
CA GLY A 101 0.66 -11.15 -6.70
C GLY A 101 1.06 -11.44 -5.26
N GLY A 102 2.11 -10.77 -4.74
CA GLY A 102 2.61 -10.92 -3.37
C GLY A 102 1.53 -10.65 -2.34
N ILE A 103 0.93 -9.47 -2.37
CA ILE A 103 -0.07 -9.09 -1.37
C ILE A 103 -1.37 -9.91 -1.45
N VAL A 104 -1.70 -10.45 -2.64
CA VAL A 104 -2.81 -11.40 -2.78
C VAL A 104 -2.46 -12.73 -2.09
N ARG A 105 -1.24 -13.24 -2.25
CA ARG A 105 -0.81 -14.49 -1.59
C ARG A 105 -0.72 -14.35 -0.07
N ASP A 106 -0.31 -13.18 0.45
CA ASP A 106 -0.38 -12.87 1.88
C ASP A 106 -1.83 -12.98 2.40
N THR A 107 -2.79 -12.50 1.61
CA THR A 107 -4.22 -12.68 1.91
C THR A 107 -4.62 -14.17 1.91
N LEU A 108 -4.13 -14.95 0.94
CA LEU A 108 -4.43 -16.39 0.85
C LEU A 108 -3.84 -17.19 2.01
N SER A 109 -2.64 -16.81 2.50
CA SER A 109 -1.96 -17.48 3.62
C SER A 109 -2.76 -17.37 4.93
N MET A 110 -3.59 -16.33 5.05
CA MET A 110 -4.49 -16.12 6.19
C MET A 110 -5.87 -16.84 6.04
N GLY A 111 -6.04 -17.70 5.05
CA GLY A 111 -7.31 -18.38 4.77
C GLY A 111 -8.40 -17.44 4.24
N ALA A 112 -8.05 -16.27 3.73
CA ALA A 112 -8.98 -15.28 3.22
C ALA A 112 -9.07 -15.30 1.69
N TYR A 113 -10.25 -14.90 1.18
CA TYR A 113 -10.46 -14.67 -0.25
C TYR A 113 -10.30 -13.19 -0.58
N PRO A 114 -9.43 -12.80 -1.53
CA PRO A 114 -9.21 -11.41 -1.88
C PRO A 114 -10.46 -10.79 -2.53
N ILE A 115 -10.96 -9.67 -1.98
CA ILE A 115 -12.20 -9.01 -2.43
C ILE A 115 -11.98 -7.60 -2.98
N ALA A 116 -10.85 -6.95 -2.66
CA ALA A 116 -10.51 -5.64 -3.15
C ALA A 116 -9.00 -5.37 -3.12
N LEU A 117 -8.52 -4.62 -4.12
CA LEU A 117 -7.19 -4.04 -4.18
C LEU A 117 -7.28 -2.52 -4.16
N ALA A 118 -6.24 -1.88 -3.61
CA ALA A 118 -6.00 -0.45 -3.75
C ALA A 118 -4.52 -0.23 -4.08
N ASP A 119 -4.24 0.66 -5.04
CA ASP A 119 -2.89 1.01 -5.45
C ASP A 119 -2.58 2.49 -5.19
N SER A 120 -1.42 2.76 -4.60
CA SER A 120 -0.93 4.13 -4.40
C SER A 120 0.42 4.27 -5.08
N LEU A 121 0.48 5.17 -6.06
CA LEU A 121 1.54 5.22 -7.06
C LEU A 121 2.17 6.60 -7.09
N TYR A 122 3.52 6.67 -7.13
CA TYR A 122 4.24 7.93 -7.09
C TYR A 122 5.33 7.95 -8.16
N PHE A 123 5.38 9.02 -8.96
CA PHE A 123 6.27 9.13 -10.11
C PHE A 123 6.90 10.51 -10.23
N GLY A 124 8.01 10.61 -10.98
CA GLY A 124 8.51 11.87 -11.50
C GLY A 124 7.56 12.49 -12.53
N ASP A 125 7.71 13.80 -12.78
CA ASP A 125 6.81 14.54 -13.67
C ASP A 125 6.91 14.07 -15.15
N PHE A 126 5.88 14.36 -15.93
CA PHE A 126 5.75 13.99 -17.35
C PHE A 126 6.63 14.80 -18.32
N ASP A 127 7.43 15.73 -17.86
CA ASP A 127 8.41 16.42 -18.67
C ASP A 127 9.53 15.47 -19.19
N ARG A 128 9.62 14.24 -18.63
CA ARG A 128 10.58 13.20 -18.98
C ARG A 128 9.93 11.95 -19.53
N GLU A 129 10.42 11.51 -20.67
CA GLU A 129 9.94 10.28 -21.35
C GLU A 129 10.12 9.01 -20.48
N HIS A 130 11.15 8.99 -19.59
CA HIS A 130 11.39 7.86 -18.70
C HIS A 130 10.32 7.76 -17.61
N SER A 131 9.91 8.88 -17.00
CA SER A 131 8.81 8.90 -16.03
C SER A 131 7.50 8.42 -16.66
N LYS A 132 7.21 8.79 -17.92
CA LYS A 132 6.06 8.27 -18.66
C LYS A 132 6.14 6.76 -18.87
N TYR A 133 7.32 6.25 -19.27
CA TYR A 133 7.55 4.82 -19.48
C TYR A 133 7.31 4.02 -18.18
N LEU A 134 7.85 4.51 -17.04
CA LEU A 134 7.63 3.88 -15.74
C LEU A 134 6.14 3.88 -15.36
N PHE A 135 5.48 5.02 -15.51
CA PHE A 135 4.06 5.18 -15.19
C PHE A 135 3.16 4.26 -16.04
N GLU A 136 3.33 4.27 -17.36
CA GLU A 136 2.55 3.40 -18.26
C GLU A 136 2.78 1.92 -17.95
N GLY A 137 4.05 1.51 -17.74
CA GLY A 137 4.40 0.12 -17.47
C GLY A 137 3.84 -0.37 -16.13
N VAL A 138 3.92 0.43 -15.07
CA VAL A 138 3.36 0.10 -13.76
C VAL A 138 1.84 -0.07 -13.83
N VAL A 139 1.12 0.90 -14.42
CA VAL A 139 -0.34 0.81 -14.56
C VAL A 139 -0.76 -0.38 -15.42
N GLU A 140 -0.01 -0.67 -16.51
CA GLU A 140 -0.26 -1.85 -17.34
C GLU A 140 -0.02 -3.16 -16.55
N GLY A 141 1.05 -3.24 -15.76
CA GLY A 141 1.37 -4.41 -14.94
C GLY A 141 0.29 -4.71 -13.90
N ILE A 142 -0.12 -3.70 -13.11
CA ILE A 142 -1.19 -3.82 -12.12
C ILE A 142 -2.51 -4.24 -12.79
N SER A 143 -2.89 -3.58 -13.90
CA SER A 143 -4.13 -3.88 -14.59
C SER A 143 -4.13 -5.29 -15.19
N HIS A 144 -3.00 -5.69 -15.78
CA HIS A 144 -2.87 -7.03 -16.36
C HIS A 144 -3.03 -8.11 -15.30
N TYR A 145 -2.32 -7.97 -14.18
CA TYR A 145 -2.34 -8.98 -13.12
C TYR A 145 -3.70 -9.03 -12.41
N GLY A 146 -4.17 -7.91 -11.87
CA GLY A 146 -5.43 -7.80 -11.13
C GLY A 146 -6.64 -8.25 -11.95
N ASN A 147 -6.72 -7.80 -13.22
CA ASN A 147 -7.80 -8.20 -14.12
C ASN A 147 -7.79 -9.71 -14.43
N CYS A 148 -6.61 -10.32 -14.60
CA CYS A 148 -6.48 -11.75 -14.88
C CYS A 148 -6.89 -12.61 -13.68
N ILE A 149 -6.48 -12.25 -12.47
CA ILE A 149 -6.85 -12.98 -11.26
C ILE A 149 -8.31 -12.77 -10.85
N GLY A 150 -8.94 -11.70 -11.34
CA GLY A 150 -10.33 -11.36 -11.07
C GLY A 150 -10.56 -10.80 -9.66
N VAL A 151 -9.62 -10.01 -9.15
CA VAL A 151 -9.76 -9.20 -7.94
C VAL A 151 -9.90 -7.73 -8.35
N PRO A 152 -10.95 -7.00 -7.90
CA PRO A 152 -11.20 -5.65 -8.35
C PRO A 152 -10.22 -4.66 -7.68
N THR A 153 -9.63 -3.74 -8.46
CA THR A 153 -8.89 -2.58 -7.94
C THR A 153 -9.84 -1.41 -7.82
N VAL A 154 -10.21 -1.03 -6.59
CA VAL A 154 -11.35 -0.15 -6.30
C VAL A 154 -10.96 1.22 -5.79
N ALA A 155 -9.77 1.39 -5.22
CA ALA A 155 -9.26 2.61 -4.61
C ALA A 155 -7.77 2.80 -4.91
N GLY A 156 -7.21 3.93 -4.47
CA GLY A 156 -5.81 4.26 -4.60
C GLY A 156 -5.57 5.73 -4.89
N SER A 157 -4.29 6.09 -5.00
CA SER A 157 -3.86 7.44 -5.35
C SER A 157 -2.78 7.43 -6.43
N VAL A 158 -2.59 8.57 -7.09
CA VAL A 158 -1.48 8.77 -8.03
C VAL A 158 -0.96 10.19 -7.85
N ASP A 159 0.30 10.31 -7.45
CA ASP A 159 0.94 11.58 -7.19
C ASP A 159 2.27 11.71 -7.93
N PHE A 160 2.66 12.94 -8.21
CA PHE A 160 3.86 13.27 -8.97
C PHE A 160 4.71 14.27 -8.17
N HIS A 161 6.01 13.98 -8.12
CA HIS A 161 7.00 14.85 -7.51
C HIS A 161 8.35 14.62 -8.20
N ASP A 162 9.12 15.68 -8.44
CA ASP A 162 10.40 15.60 -9.18
C ASP A 162 11.38 14.60 -8.57
N ASP A 163 11.38 14.45 -7.25
CA ASP A 163 12.32 13.56 -6.55
C ASP A 163 11.98 12.07 -6.71
N TYR A 164 10.83 11.70 -7.29
CA TYR A 164 10.57 10.31 -7.70
C TYR A 164 11.13 9.98 -9.10
N GLU A 165 11.82 10.92 -9.73
CA GLU A 165 12.51 10.62 -10.97
C GLU A 165 13.59 9.57 -10.74
N GLY A 166 13.48 8.45 -11.45
CA GLY A 166 14.42 7.33 -11.29
C GLY A 166 14.18 6.47 -10.04
N ASN A 167 13.12 6.74 -9.27
CA ASN A 167 12.68 5.87 -8.16
C ASN A 167 11.18 5.98 -7.94
N PRO A 168 10.35 5.31 -8.77
CA PRO A 168 8.90 5.30 -8.59
C PRO A 168 8.54 4.51 -7.33
N LEU A 169 7.44 4.89 -6.67
CA LEU A 169 6.87 4.07 -5.60
C LEU A 169 5.61 3.38 -6.10
N VAL A 170 5.53 2.10 -5.79
CA VAL A 170 4.39 1.23 -6.12
C VAL A 170 3.97 0.52 -4.85
N ASN A 171 2.88 1.00 -4.25
CA ASN A 171 2.33 0.44 -3.02
C ASN A 171 0.96 -0.16 -3.32
N VAL A 172 0.77 -1.43 -3.02
CA VAL A 172 -0.48 -2.15 -3.29
C VAL A 172 -1.02 -2.74 -2.01
N ALA A 173 -2.27 -2.41 -1.68
CA ALA A 173 -3.01 -2.99 -0.57
C ALA A 173 -4.03 -4.01 -1.07
N CYS A 174 -4.23 -5.07 -0.28
CA CYS A 174 -5.26 -6.08 -0.50
C CYS A 174 -6.16 -6.21 0.72
N VAL A 175 -7.45 -6.30 0.48
CA VAL A 175 -8.45 -6.65 1.48
C VAL A 175 -9.03 -8.01 1.12
N GLY A 176 -8.96 -8.95 2.07
CA GLY A 176 -9.57 -10.28 1.96
C GLY A 176 -10.78 -10.42 2.87
N LEU A 177 -11.55 -11.49 2.65
CA LEU A 177 -12.70 -11.87 3.45
C LEU A 177 -12.50 -13.27 4.01
N THR A 178 -12.70 -13.43 5.32
CA THR A 178 -12.60 -14.72 6.02
C THR A 178 -13.57 -14.76 7.21
N ASP A 179 -13.55 -15.85 7.95
CA ASP A 179 -14.29 -16.07 9.19
C ASP A 179 -13.45 -16.96 10.15
N ASP A 180 -13.96 -17.18 11.36
CA ASP A 180 -13.27 -17.97 12.39
C ASP A 180 -12.99 -19.44 11.98
N GLU A 181 -13.84 -20.05 11.14
CA GLU A 181 -13.67 -21.44 10.70
C GLU A 181 -12.60 -21.57 9.59
N ARG A 182 -12.38 -20.50 8.82
CA ARG A 182 -11.45 -20.46 7.68
C ARG A 182 -10.06 -19.94 8.03
N LEU A 183 -9.94 -19.23 9.16
CA LEU A 183 -8.71 -18.53 9.52
C LEU A 183 -7.52 -19.50 9.66
N VAL A 184 -6.45 -19.18 8.94
CA VAL A 184 -5.15 -19.87 8.99
C VAL A 184 -4.09 -18.84 9.38
N THR A 185 -3.02 -19.25 10.02
CA THR A 185 -1.91 -18.37 10.44
C THR A 185 -0.59 -18.84 9.83
N ALA A 186 0.38 -17.95 9.75
CA ALA A 186 1.73 -18.26 9.31
C ALA A 186 2.61 -18.82 10.45
N GLU A 187 2.03 -19.68 11.29
CA GLU A 187 2.67 -20.27 12.48
C GLU A 187 2.56 -21.80 12.45
N ALA A 188 3.70 -22.51 12.36
CA ALA A 188 3.70 -23.97 12.32
C ALA A 188 3.15 -24.58 13.62
N GLN A 189 2.28 -25.61 13.49
CA GLN A 189 1.46 -26.14 14.56
C GLN A 189 2.04 -27.38 15.23
N GLU A 190 2.37 -28.44 14.45
CA GLU A 190 2.74 -29.72 15.03
C GLU A 190 3.97 -30.39 14.37
N PRO A 191 4.94 -30.89 15.16
CA PRO A 191 6.03 -31.75 14.65
C PRO A 191 5.47 -33.00 13.98
N GLY A 192 6.00 -33.34 12.80
CA GLY A 192 5.58 -34.48 11.98
C GLY A 192 4.65 -34.11 10.83
N ASN A 193 4.00 -32.94 10.87
CA ASN A 193 3.28 -32.37 9.75
C ASN A 193 4.24 -32.15 8.57
N LYS A 194 3.70 -32.22 7.36
CA LYS A 194 4.49 -32.09 6.13
C LYS A 194 4.49 -30.66 5.64
N LEU A 195 5.63 -30.20 5.16
CA LEU A 195 5.75 -28.96 4.41
C LEU A 195 5.56 -29.29 2.93
N VAL A 196 4.53 -28.69 2.35
CA VAL A 196 4.08 -28.96 0.98
C VAL A 196 4.13 -27.67 0.19
N LEU A 197 4.95 -27.65 -0.87
CA LEU A 197 5.03 -26.54 -1.81
C LEU A 197 4.02 -26.76 -2.92
N VAL A 198 3.11 -25.81 -3.11
CA VAL A 198 2.10 -25.81 -4.16
C VAL A 198 2.23 -24.57 -5.02
N GLY A 199 2.06 -24.70 -6.32
CA GLY A 199 2.10 -23.57 -7.27
C GLY A 199 3.07 -23.79 -8.42
N ASN A 200 3.66 -22.69 -8.92
CA ASN A 200 4.61 -22.71 -10.02
C ASN A 200 5.92 -23.43 -9.67
N ALA A 201 6.58 -23.94 -10.70
CA ALA A 201 7.90 -24.55 -10.51
C ALA A 201 9.00 -23.49 -10.27
N THR A 202 9.88 -23.75 -9.32
CA THR A 202 10.99 -22.86 -8.95
C THR A 202 11.95 -22.63 -10.12
N GLY A 203 12.19 -21.40 -10.47
CA GLY A 203 13.17 -20.93 -11.47
C GLY A 203 14.31 -20.15 -10.85
N ARG A 204 15.01 -19.32 -11.66
CA ARG A 204 16.12 -18.43 -11.24
C ARG A 204 15.74 -16.96 -11.25
N ASP A 205 14.47 -16.65 -11.22
CA ASP A 205 13.93 -15.30 -11.13
C ASP A 205 13.91 -14.80 -9.67
N GLY A 206 14.10 -13.51 -9.49
CA GLY A 206 14.11 -12.86 -8.15
C GLY A 206 15.29 -13.27 -7.27
N LEU A 207 16.40 -13.75 -7.83
CA LEU A 207 17.56 -14.12 -7.03
C LEU A 207 18.21 -12.90 -6.38
N GLY A 208 18.16 -12.82 -5.05
CA GLY A 208 18.69 -11.69 -4.27
C GLY A 208 17.81 -10.45 -4.30
N GLY A 209 16.54 -10.57 -4.58
CA GLY A 209 15.57 -9.45 -4.61
C GLY A 209 15.54 -8.67 -3.30
N ALA A 210 15.51 -9.34 -2.16
CA ALA A 210 15.52 -8.69 -0.84
C ALA A 210 16.80 -7.88 -0.58
N SER A 211 17.97 -8.37 -1.00
CA SER A 211 19.22 -7.62 -0.89
C SER A 211 19.23 -6.42 -1.84
N PHE A 212 18.75 -6.58 -3.08
CA PHE A 212 18.62 -5.50 -4.05
C PHE A 212 17.68 -4.38 -3.55
N ALA A 213 16.57 -4.73 -2.94
CA ALA A 213 15.62 -3.78 -2.35
C ALA A 213 16.17 -3.02 -1.12
N SER A 214 17.38 -3.36 -0.65
CA SER A 214 18.06 -2.74 0.50
C SER A 214 19.26 -1.88 0.09
N GLU A 215 19.41 -1.53 -1.18
CA GLU A 215 20.50 -0.73 -1.72
C GLU A 215 19.96 0.45 -2.54
N ASP A 216 20.71 1.57 -2.59
CA ASP A 216 20.35 2.72 -3.43
C ASP A 216 20.37 2.33 -4.93
N LEU A 217 19.40 2.83 -5.71
CA LEU A 217 19.32 2.55 -7.16
C LEU A 217 20.49 3.18 -7.92
N ALA A 218 21.21 2.36 -8.68
CA ALA A 218 22.30 2.81 -9.55
C ALA A 218 21.78 3.24 -10.95
N GLU A 219 22.57 4.07 -11.68
CA GLU A 219 22.21 4.52 -13.04
C GLU A 219 22.04 3.36 -14.06
N ASP A 220 22.63 2.20 -13.82
CA ASP A 220 22.61 1.01 -14.68
C ASP A 220 21.77 -0.15 -14.13
N ALA A 221 21.00 0.09 -13.05
CA ALA A 221 20.13 -0.89 -12.39
C ALA A 221 19.18 -1.61 -13.37
N GLU A 222 18.58 -0.92 -14.34
CA GLU A 222 17.74 -1.54 -15.38
C GLU A 222 18.42 -2.68 -16.15
N THR A 223 19.73 -2.69 -16.20
CA THR A 223 20.51 -3.68 -16.96
C THR A 223 21.21 -4.70 -16.09
N GLU A 224 21.78 -4.27 -14.96
CA GLU A 224 22.59 -5.12 -14.08
C GLU A 224 21.72 -5.90 -13.08
N ASP A 225 20.64 -5.28 -12.58
CA ASP A 225 19.78 -5.86 -11.54
C ASP A 225 18.53 -6.58 -12.08
N ARG A 226 18.35 -6.63 -13.40
CA ARG A 226 17.23 -7.36 -14.01
C ARG A 226 17.07 -8.81 -13.54
N PRO A 227 18.11 -9.59 -13.21
CA PRO A 227 17.95 -10.94 -12.64
C PRO A 227 17.32 -10.97 -11.24
N ALA A 228 17.33 -9.86 -10.50
CA ALA A 228 16.68 -9.72 -9.20
C ALA A 228 15.17 -9.44 -9.31
N VAL A 229 14.68 -9.08 -10.51
CA VAL A 229 13.25 -8.85 -10.73
C VAL A 229 12.50 -10.17 -10.87
N GLN A 230 11.37 -10.24 -10.23
CA GLN A 230 10.43 -11.35 -10.31
C GLN A 230 9.63 -11.27 -11.61
N VAL A 231 9.08 -12.40 -12.06
CA VAL A 231 8.21 -12.47 -13.25
C VAL A 231 6.87 -13.06 -12.86
N GLY A 232 5.78 -12.32 -13.11
CA GLY A 232 4.43 -12.71 -12.73
C GLY A 232 3.75 -13.62 -13.76
N ASP A 233 3.00 -14.62 -13.27
CA ASP A 233 2.09 -15.46 -14.05
C ASP A 233 0.66 -15.38 -13.45
N PRO A 234 -0.12 -14.35 -13.81
CA PRO A 234 -1.45 -14.16 -13.22
C PRO A 234 -2.44 -15.28 -13.54
N TYR A 235 -2.17 -16.11 -14.56
CA TYR A 235 -2.99 -17.30 -14.81
C TYR A 235 -2.71 -18.37 -13.76
N ALA A 236 -1.47 -18.63 -13.41
CA ALA A 236 -1.12 -19.56 -12.34
C ALA A 236 -1.62 -19.05 -10.98
N GLU A 237 -1.52 -17.74 -10.71
CA GLU A 237 -2.07 -17.12 -9.50
C GLU A 237 -3.59 -17.32 -9.40
N LYS A 238 -4.33 -17.13 -10.50
CA LYS A 238 -5.77 -17.41 -10.54
C LYS A 238 -6.10 -18.85 -10.17
N LEU A 239 -5.33 -19.81 -10.69
CA LEU A 239 -5.50 -21.23 -10.35
C LEU A 239 -5.13 -21.51 -8.89
N LEU A 240 -4.13 -20.83 -8.36
CA LEU A 240 -3.70 -20.94 -6.96
C LEU A 240 -4.78 -20.41 -6.02
N ILE A 241 -5.41 -19.26 -6.31
CA ILE A 241 -6.54 -18.71 -5.56
C ILE A 241 -7.68 -19.74 -5.49
N GLU A 242 -8.08 -20.31 -6.63
CA GLU A 242 -9.17 -21.29 -6.69
C GLU A 242 -8.83 -22.61 -5.97
N ALA A 243 -7.56 -23.03 -6.02
CA ALA A 243 -7.10 -24.22 -5.30
C ALA A 243 -7.09 -23.97 -3.79
N ASN A 244 -6.56 -22.81 -3.36
CA ASN A 244 -6.50 -22.41 -1.96
C ASN A 244 -7.91 -22.40 -1.32
N GLU A 245 -8.91 -21.85 -2.02
CA GLU A 245 -10.31 -21.89 -1.56
C GLU A 245 -10.76 -23.30 -1.21
N VAL A 246 -10.48 -24.28 -2.09
CA VAL A 246 -10.88 -25.68 -1.83
C VAL A 246 -10.07 -26.29 -0.67
N LEU A 247 -8.77 -25.95 -0.55
CA LEU A 247 -7.92 -26.42 0.53
C LEU A 247 -8.43 -25.94 1.90
N ILE A 248 -8.80 -24.66 1.98
CA ILE A 248 -9.36 -24.04 3.19
C ILE A 248 -10.76 -24.59 3.50
N GLU A 249 -11.67 -24.64 2.50
CA GLU A 249 -13.04 -25.19 2.70
C GLU A 249 -13.05 -26.64 3.18
N GLU A 250 -12.08 -27.47 2.73
CA GLU A 250 -11.96 -28.87 3.18
C GLU A 250 -11.17 -29.00 4.51
N GLY A 251 -10.63 -27.91 5.09
CA GLY A 251 -9.87 -27.91 6.34
C GLY A 251 -8.59 -28.76 6.26
N LEU A 252 -7.83 -28.63 5.17
CA LEU A 252 -6.66 -29.45 4.90
C LEU A 252 -5.34 -28.80 5.32
N ILE A 253 -5.35 -27.52 5.64
CA ILE A 253 -4.17 -26.68 5.90
C ILE A 253 -4.13 -26.36 7.39
N GLU A 254 -2.99 -26.60 8.03
CA GLU A 254 -2.75 -26.28 9.45
C GLU A 254 -2.10 -24.90 9.60
N SER A 255 -1.19 -24.54 8.69
CA SER A 255 -0.59 -23.21 8.57
C SER A 255 -0.11 -22.97 7.13
N ALA A 256 0.05 -21.69 6.76
CA ALA A 256 0.40 -21.34 5.39
C ALA A 256 1.34 -20.11 5.38
N ARG A 257 2.19 -20.03 4.36
CA ARG A 257 2.97 -18.84 4.05
C ARG A 257 3.21 -18.73 2.55
N ASP A 258 3.18 -17.51 2.03
CA ASP A 258 3.59 -17.25 0.66
C ASP A 258 5.11 -17.38 0.49
N LEU A 259 5.59 -17.40 -0.74
CA LEU A 259 7.01 -17.33 -1.05
C LEU A 259 7.34 -15.96 -1.67
N GLY A 260 7.42 -14.96 -0.82
CA GLY A 260 7.87 -13.60 -1.15
C GLY A 260 9.38 -13.43 -1.04
N ALA A 261 9.82 -12.41 -0.30
CA ALA A 261 11.22 -12.09 -0.06
C ALA A 261 12.00 -13.26 0.55
N ALA A 262 13.26 -13.44 0.10
CA ALA A 262 14.12 -14.56 0.44
C ALA A 262 13.58 -15.98 0.07
N GLY A 263 12.52 -16.04 -0.74
CA GLY A 263 11.98 -17.25 -1.38
C GLY A 263 11.61 -18.36 -0.41
N LEU A 264 11.94 -19.62 -0.78
CA LEU A 264 11.63 -20.80 0.05
C LEU A 264 12.33 -20.76 1.40
N GLY A 265 13.56 -20.23 1.44
CA GLY A 265 14.36 -20.14 2.66
C GLY A 265 13.69 -19.23 3.69
N GLY A 266 13.20 -18.07 3.28
CA GLY A 266 12.41 -17.15 4.10
C GLY A 266 11.11 -17.80 4.57
N ALA A 267 10.23 -18.13 3.63
CA ALA A 267 8.90 -18.68 3.93
C ALA A 267 8.92 -19.86 4.91
N SER A 268 9.76 -20.88 4.62
CA SER A 268 9.76 -22.09 5.43
C SER A 268 10.46 -21.95 6.79
N SER A 269 11.48 -21.07 6.91
CA SER A 269 12.17 -20.84 8.18
C SER A 269 11.32 -19.98 9.12
N GLU A 270 10.67 -18.94 8.61
CA GLU A 270 9.80 -18.05 9.41
C GLU A 270 8.54 -18.75 9.87
N LEU A 271 7.92 -19.61 9.03
CA LEU A 271 6.76 -20.41 9.41
C LEU A 271 7.05 -21.26 10.68
N VAL A 272 8.20 -21.93 10.71
CA VAL A 272 8.55 -22.79 11.86
C VAL A 272 9.12 -21.99 13.02
N ALA A 273 9.81 -20.88 12.78
CA ALA A 273 10.31 -19.99 13.83
C ALA A 273 9.18 -19.41 14.68
N LYS A 274 8.10 -18.94 14.05
CA LYS A 274 6.91 -18.43 14.75
C LYS A 274 6.26 -19.50 15.63
N GLY A 275 6.18 -20.74 15.17
CA GLY A 275 5.67 -21.88 15.94
C GLY A 275 6.61 -22.35 17.07
N GLY A 276 7.82 -21.77 17.18
CA GLY A 276 8.84 -22.23 18.12
C GLY A 276 9.36 -23.62 17.77
N LEU A 277 9.30 -24.01 16.50
CA LEU A 277 9.64 -25.30 15.93
C LEU A 277 10.80 -25.19 14.96
N GLY A 278 11.20 -26.30 14.37
CA GLY A 278 12.17 -26.37 13.29
C GLY A 278 11.63 -27.14 12.10
N ALA A 279 12.45 -27.34 11.09
CA ALA A 279 12.09 -28.11 9.92
C ALA A 279 13.22 -28.99 9.44
N HIS A 280 12.88 -30.04 8.69
CA HIS A 280 13.83 -30.76 7.86
C HIS A 280 13.36 -30.69 6.41
N ILE A 281 14.06 -29.91 5.59
CA ILE A 281 13.77 -29.66 4.17
C ILE A 281 14.70 -30.49 3.29
N GLU A 282 14.16 -31.17 2.28
CA GLU A 282 14.88 -31.92 1.26
C GLU A 282 14.78 -31.13 -0.07
N LEU A 283 15.76 -30.26 -0.34
CA LEU A 283 15.72 -29.30 -1.46
C LEU A 283 15.64 -29.94 -2.85
N ASP A 284 16.15 -31.14 -3.01
CA ASP A 284 16.06 -31.91 -4.25
C ASP A 284 14.63 -32.38 -4.58
N ARG A 285 13.68 -32.26 -3.63
CA ARG A 285 12.24 -32.54 -3.84
C ARG A 285 11.45 -31.36 -4.36
N VAL A 286 12.00 -30.15 -4.27
CA VAL A 286 11.35 -28.95 -4.81
C VAL A 286 11.18 -29.09 -6.32
N HIS A 287 9.96 -28.91 -6.83
CA HIS A 287 9.74 -28.95 -8.28
C HIS A 287 10.34 -27.72 -8.96
N GLN A 288 11.14 -27.95 -9.99
CA GLN A 288 11.96 -26.95 -10.66
C GLN A 288 11.60 -26.86 -12.14
N ARG A 289 11.53 -25.64 -12.69
CA ARG A 289 11.35 -25.44 -14.13
C ARG A 289 12.65 -25.38 -14.90
N GLU A 290 13.78 -25.17 -14.19
CA GLU A 290 15.09 -25.08 -14.80
C GLU A 290 15.98 -26.25 -14.34
N PRO A 291 16.77 -26.85 -15.24
CA PRO A 291 17.64 -27.93 -14.87
C PRO A 291 18.86 -27.39 -14.10
N ASN A 292 19.34 -28.20 -13.17
CA ASN A 292 20.63 -28.02 -12.50
C ASN A 292 20.69 -26.81 -11.57
N MET A 293 19.61 -26.51 -10.90
CA MET A 293 19.63 -25.55 -9.80
C MET A 293 20.42 -26.13 -8.62
N ASN A 294 21.23 -25.31 -7.99
CA ASN A 294 21.93 -25.65 -6.76
C ASN A 294 21.07 -25.30 -5.53
N ALA A 295 21.55 -25.70 -4.34
CA ALA A 295 20.82 -25.48 -3.10
C ALA A 295 20.49 -24.00 -2.84
N LEU A 296 21.46 -23.11 -3.11
CA LEU A 296 21.29 -21.67 -2.90
C LEU A 296 20.23 -21.09 -3.84
N GLU A 297 20.28 -21.45 -5.14
CA GLU A 297 19.27 -21.00 -6.11
C GLU A 297 17.87 -21.49 -5.75
N ILE A 298 17.70 -22.69 -5.19
CA ILE A 298 16.41 -23.24 -4.77
C ILE A 298 15.86 -22.51 -3.53
N LEU A 299 16.73 -22.18 -2.58
CA LEU A 299 16.36 -21.50 -1.34
C LEU A 299 15.97 -20.04 -1.57
N LEU A 300 16.73 -19.32 -2.42
CA LEU A 300 16.64 -17.88 -2.55
C LEU A 300 15.88 -17.37 -3.79
N ALA A 301 15.47 -18.26 -4.70
CA ALA A 301 14.67 -17.85 -5.83
C ALA A 301 13.29 -17.36 -5.35
N GLU A 302 12.91 -16.17 -5.77
CA GLU A 302 11.61 -15.55 -5.47
C GLU A 302 10.61 -15.77 -6.62
N SER A 303 10.65 -16.97 -7.25
CA SER A 303 9.67 -17.35 -8.27
C SER A 303 8.28 -17.24 -7.69
N GLN A 304 7.43 -16.51 -8.39
CA GLN A 304 6.10 -16.15 -7.92
C GLN A 304 5.08 -17.29 -8.02
N GLU A 305 3.87 -17.08 -7.53
CA GLU A 305 2.73 -18.00 -7.55
C GLU A 305 3.03 -19.34 -6.86
N ARG A 306 3.63 -19.26 -5.65
CA ARG A 306 3.94 -20.42 -4.82
C ARG A 306 3.50 -20.19 -3.38
N MET A 307 2.99 -21.25 -2.74
CA MET A 307 2.63 -21.28 -1.32
C MET A 307 3.30 -22.45 -0.63
N CYS A 308 3.78 -22.22 0.59
CA CYS A 308 4.27 -23.26 1.50
C CYS A 308 3.18 -23.55 2.54
N TYR A 309 2.62 -24.76 2.50
CA TYR A 309 1.59 -25.21 3.44
C TYR A 309 2.15 -26.20 4.44
N GLU A 310 1.77 -26.07 5.70
CA GLU A 310 1.84 -27.16 6.68
C GLU A 310 0.58 -28.01 6.56
N VAL A 311 0.77 -29.30 6.39
CA VAL A 311 -0.31 -30.26 6.11
C VAL A 311 -0.15 -31.50 6.99
N ALA A 312 -1.22 -31.93 7.66
CA ALA A 312 -1.23 -33.19 8.38
C ALA A 312 -0.92 -34.36 7.43
N PRO A 313 -0.12 -35.38 7.85
CA PRO A 313 0.30 -36.47 6.95
C PRO A 313 -0.82 -37.20 6.21
N GLU A 314 -1.99 -37.31 6.83
CA GLU A 314 -3.19 -37.96 6.26
C GLU A 314 -3.85 -37.14 5.16
N ASN A 315 -3.62 -35.82 5.10
CA ASN A 315 -4.22 -34.89 4.15
C ASN A 315 -3.39 -34.69 2.88
N VAL A 316 -2.10 -35.09 2.88
CA VAL A 316 -1.15 -34.82 1.79
C VAL A 316 -1.62 -35.32 0.43
N ASP A 317 -2.17 -36.55 0.35
CA ASP A 317 -2.67 -37.10 -0.90
C ASP A 317 -3.86 -36.28 -1.44
N ARG A 318 -4.71 -35.75 -0.56
CA ARG A 318 -5.83 -34.89 -0.95
C ARG A 318 -5.37 -33.52 -1.46
N VAL A 319 -4.38 -32.92 -0.81
CA VAL A 319 -3.75 -31.66 -1.29
C VAL A 319 -3.17 -31.86 -2.69
N ALA A 320 -2.46 -32.97 -2.93
CA ALA A 320 -1.90 -33.29 -4.24
C ALA A 320 -2.98 -33.48 -5.33
N GLU A 321 -4.12 -34.14 -5.00
CA GLU A 321 -5.27 -34.29 -5.92
C GLU A 321 -5.89 -32.93 -6.30
N ILE A 322 -5.96 -31.99 -5.34
CA ILE A 322 -6.49 -30.63 -5.58
C ILE A 322 -5.52 -29.86 -6.47
N ALA A 323 -4.21 -29.87 -6.16
CA ALA A 323 -3.20 -29.22 -6.98
C ALA A 323 -3.21 -29.76 -8.44
N GLU A 324 -3.29 -31.09 -8.64
CA GLU A 324 -3.41 -31.70 -9.97
C GLU A 324 -4.69 -31.24 -10.70
N LYS A 325 -5.81 -31.14 -10.01
CA LYS A 325 -7.09 -30.66 -10.58
C LYS A 325 -6.96 -29.23 -11.16
N TYR A 326 -6.17 -28.37 -10.51
CA TYR A 326 -5.95 -26.98 -10.92
C TYR A 326 -4.66 -26.78 -11.73
N ASP A 327 -4.03 -27.86 -12.21
CA ASP A 327 -2.79 -27.82 -13.03
C ASP A 327 -1.62 -27.14 -12.32
N LEU A 328 -1.54 -27.26 -10.99
CA LEU A 328 -0.48 -26.71 -10.15
C LEU A 328 0.54 -27.77 -9.78
N GLY A 329 1.83 -27.37 -9.65
CA GLY A 329 2.86 -28.19 -9.05
C GLY A 329 2.54 -28.48 -7.58
N CYS A 330 2.94 -29.68 -7.10
CA CYS A 330 2.79 -30.04 -5.70
C CYS A 330 3.98 -30.94 -5.29
N SER A 331 4.69 -30.54 -4.25
CA SER A 331 5.83 -31.30 -3.73
C SER A 331 5.85 -31.32 -2.22
N VAL A 332 5.94 -32.51 -1.63
CA VAL A 332 6.28 -32.66 -0.20
C VAL A 332 7.78 -32.42 -0.06
N ILE A 333 8.14 -31.24 0.42
CA ILE A 333 9.53 -30.78 0.49
C ILE A 333 10.22 -31.09 1.83
N GLY A 334 9.45 -31.39 2.87
CA GLY A 334 9.99 -31.64 4.19
C GLY A 334 8.95 -31.93 5.25
N GLU A 335 9.36 -31.77 6.50
CA GLU A 335 8.50 -31.94 7.68
C GLU A 335 8.89 -30.98 8.79
N VAL A 336 7.89 -30.61 9.60
CA VAL A 336 8.05 -29.82 10.82
C VAL A 336 8.71 -30.70 11.91
N THR A 337 9.67 -30.16 12.66
CA THR A 337 10.44 -30.87 13.69
C THR A 337 10.53 -30.06 14.99
N GLU A 338 11.00 -30.69 16.10
CA GLU A 338 11.31 -30.01 17.35
C GLU A 338 12.74 -29.39 17.39
N GLY A 339 13.51 -29.51 16.30
CA GLY A 339 14.94 -29.13 16.28
C GLY A 339 15.21 -27.83 15.54
N ASN A 340 16.41 -27.76 14.96
CA ASN A 340 16.81 -26.66 14.10
C ASN A 340 16.07 -26.67 12.76
N TYR A 341 16.19 -25.57 12.03
CA TYR A 341 15.89 -25.50 10.62
C TYR A 341 17.05 -26.14 9.83
N VAL A 342 16.78 -27.31 9.23
CA VAL A 342 17.79 -28.11 8.55
C VAL A 342 17.41 -28.29 7.09
N CYS A 343 18.30 -27.91 6.17
CA CYS A 343 18.13 -28.20 4.75
C CYS A 343 19.20 -29.18 4.26
N THR A 344 18.75 -30.18 3.51
CA THR A 344 19.63 -31.17 2.86
C THR A 344 19.46 -31.10 1.34
N PHE A 345 20.59 -31.38 0.64
CA PHE A 345 20.61 -31.35 -0.81
C PHE A 345 21.45 -32.51 -1.35
N GLU A 346 20.94 -33.18 -2.40
CA GLU A 346 21.69 -34.22 -3.14
C GLU A 346 22.16 -33.63 -4.47
N GLU A 347 23.49 -33.40 -4.62
CA GLU A 347 24.02 -33.04 -5.92
C GLU A 347 23.85 -34.22 -6.89
N SER A 348 22.98 -34.03 -7.90
CA SER A 348 22.85 -35.04 -8.95
C SER A 348 24.17 -35.11 -9.76
N GLU A 349 24.91 -36.25 -9.71
CA GLU A 349 26.09 -36.52 -10.51
C GLU A 349 25.85 -36.56 -12.04
N ALA A 350 24.87 -35.86 -12.55
CA ALA A 350 24.59 -35.79 -13.98
C ALA A 350 25.30 -34.61 -14.62
N ARG A 351 26.62 -34.48 -14.49
CA ARG A 351 27.40 -33.52 -15.30
C ARG A 351 28.88 -33.61 -15.34
N SER A 352 29.42 -34.74 -15.69
CA SER A 352 30.60 -34.75 -16.52
C SER A 352 30.32 -35.53 -17.79
N ALA A 353 29.67 -34.86 -18.78
CA ALA A 353 29.58 -35.38 -20.12
C ALA A 353 30.94 -35.27 -20.82
N SER A 354 31.92 -36.01 -20.33
CA SER A 354 33.15 -36.37 -21.07
C SER A 354 33.95 -37.41 -20.28
N ASP A 355 33.46 -38.63 -20.11
CA ASP A 355 34.34 -39.81 -20.22
C ASP A 355 33.48 -41.09 -20.37
N ASP A 356 33.79 -41.83 -21.39
CA ASP A 356 33.19 -43.10 -21.76
C ASP A 356 33.82 -44.21 -20.89
N SER A 357 33.25 -44.46 -19.72
CA SER A 357 33.58 -45.70 -18.95
C SER A 357 32.33 -46.21 -18.23
N THR A 358 31.83 -47.33 -18.75
CA THR A 358 30.89 -48.22 -18.09
C THR A 358 31.47 -48.71 -16.78
N ASP A 359 30.92 -48.29 -15.64
CA ASP A 359 30.75 -49.19 -14.49
C ASP A 359 29.78 -48.63 -13.41
N GLU A 360 28.92 -49.54 -12.96
CA GLU A 360 28.14 -49.64 -11.72
C GLU A 360 27.62 -48.34 -11.04
N ARG A 361 26.31 -48.11 -11.17
CA ARG A 361 25.54 -47.17 -10.36
C ARG A 361 25.73 -47.45 -8.88
N SER A 362 26.37 -46.55 -8.16
CA SER A 362 26.28 -46.51 -6.69
C SER A 362 24.92 -45.92 -6.31
N GLU A 363 24.04 -46.72 -5.73
CA GLU A 363 22.72 -46.34 -5.19
C GLU A 363 22.87 -45.66 -3.81
N SER A 364 23.73 -44.66 -3.62
CA SER A 364 23.73 -43.82 -2.41
C SER A 364 24.53 -42.55 -2.65
N GLY A 365 23.89 -41.53 -3.27
CA GLY A 365 24.31 -40.16 -3.03
C GLY A 365 24.03 -39.83 -1.56
N GLU A 366 25.08 -39.55 -0.77
CA GLU A 366 24.89 -39.00 0.58
C GLU A 366 24.36 -37.57 0.41
N ARG A 367 23.16 -37.29 0.96
CA ARG A 367 22.65 -35.90 1.03
C ARG A 367 23.56 -35.10 1.94
N GLU A 368 24.00 -33.94 1.47
CA GLU A 368 24.78 -32.98 2.24
C GLU A 368 23.84 -32.08 3.03
N THR A 369 24.11 -31.80 4.29
CA THR A 369 23.44 -30.76 5.06
C THR A 369 24.02 -29.42 4.65
N VAL A 370 23.20 -28.57 4.01
CA VAL A 370 23.59 -27.26 3.50
C VAL A 370 23.17 -26.13 4.44
N VAL A 371 22.14 -26.34 5.30
CA VAL A 371 21.71 -25.44 6.36
C VAL A 371 21.45 -26.25 7.62
N ASP A 372 21.93 -25.78 8.77
CA ASP A 372 21.63 -26.31 10.11
C ASP A 372 21.77 -25.16 11.12
N VAL A 373 20.65 -24.45 11.35
CA VAL A 373 20.59 -23.24 12.16
C VAL A 373 19.32 -23.22 13.02
N ASP A 374 19.36 -22.52 14.14
CA ASP A 374 18.16 -22.20 14.92
C ASP A 374 17.24 -21.30 14.08
N ALA A 375 15.98 -21.73 13.88
CA ALA A 375 15.04 -21.01 13.02
C ALA A 375 14.75 -19.59 13.52
N TYR A 376 14.62 -19.41 14.84
CA TYR A 376 14.35 -18.11 15.43
C TYR A 376 15.56 -17.17 15.26
N PHE A 377 16.78 -17.68 15.48
CA PHE A 377 18.00 -16.89 15.24
C PHE A 377 18.14 -16.49 13.77
N LEU A 378 17.79 -17.37 12.85
CA LEU A 378 17.82 -17.07 11.41
C LEU A 378 16.87 -15.92 11.02
N GLY A 379 15.61 -15.96 11.48
CA GLY A 379 14.60 -14.96 11.15
C GLY A 379 14.70 -13.69 12.00
N GLU A 380 14.89 -13.83 13.33
CA GLU A 380 14.75 -12.72 14.29
C GLU A 380 16.08 -12.26 14.93
N GLY A 381 17.20 -12.90 14.56
CA GLY A 381 18.50 -12.61 15.15
C GLY A 381 19.22 -11.38 14.62
N ALA A 382 18.67 -10.69 13.63
CA ALA A 382 19.25 -9.49 13.02
C ALA A 382 19.47 -8.37 14.04
N PRO A 383 20.68 -7.77 14.13
CA PRO A 383 20.90 -6.63 15.01
C PRO A 383 20.22 -5.38 14.47
N MET A 384 19.56 -4.62 15.36
CA MET A 384 18.93 -3.34 15.02
C MET A 384 19.97 -2.24 14.90
N ASN A 385 19.73 -1.30 13.97
CA ASN A 385 20.55 -0.12 13.77
C ASN A 385 20.17 0.98 14.78
N ASP A 386 21.17 1.73 15.24
CA ASP A 386 21.00 2.95 16.07
C ASP A 386 21.55 4.13 15.26
N LEU A 387 20.70 4.74 14.44
CA LEU A 387 21.07 5.76 13.49
C LEU A 387 20.76 7.17 14.02
N PRO A 388 21.61 8.17 13.75
CA PRO A 388 21.33 9.54 14.10
C PRO A 388 20.23 10.12 13.19
N ALA A 389 19.33 10.91 13.77
CA ALA A 389 18.28 11.63 13.05
C ALA A 389 18.41 13.13 13.33
N ASP A 390 18.37 13.93 12.28
CA ASP A 390 18.31 15.38 12.38
C ASP A 390 16.83 15.84 12.32
N GLU A 391 16.43 16.73 13.23
CA GLU A 391 15.06 17.23 13.29
C GLU A 391 14.73 18.09 12.06
N PRO A 392 13.67 17.74 11.27
CA PRO A 392 13.27 18.52 10.10
C PRO A 392 12.85 19.95 10.48
N THR A 393 13.11 20.89 9.59
CA THR A 393 12.72 22.30 9.77
C THR A 393 11.77 22.73 8.67
N GLN A 394 10.65 23.34 9.04
CA GLN A 394 9.70 23.88 8.07
C GLN A 394 10.26 25.15 7.38
N PRO A 395 9.92 25.38 6.10
CA PRO A 395 10.40 26.50 5.32
C PRO A 395 9.86 27.85 5.82
N GLU A 396 10.57 28.93 5.50
CA GLU A 396 10.08 30.28 5.67
C GLU A 396 9.08 30.66 4.57
N ARG A 397 8.19 31.61 4.87
CA ARG A 397 7.16 32.07 3.91
C ARG A 397 7.76 32.87 2.77
N ASP A 398 7.59 32.40 1.54
CA ASP A 398 7.84 33.11 0.29
C ASP A 398 6.68 32.82 -0.70
N LEU A 399 5.71 33.74 -0.80
CA LEU A 399 4.51 33.55 -1.59
C LEU A 399 4.65 34.18 -2.98
N PRO A 400 4.43 33.42 -4.07
CA PRO A 400 4.40 33.94 -5.41
C PRO A 400 3.19 34.86 -5.66
N GLU A 401 3.40 35.93 -6.42
CA GLU A 401 2.31 36.82 -6.86
C GLU A 401 1.84 36.42 -8.27
N ILE A 402 0.82 35.59 -8.35
CA ILE A 402 0.24 35.07 -9.61
C ILE A 402 -1.17 35.61 -9.79
N ASP A 403 -1.53 35.95 -11.03
CA ASP A 403 -2.93 36.31 -11.32
C ASP A 403 -3.87 35.10 -11.20
N LEU A 404 -5.10 35.36 -10.83
CA LEU A 404 -6.06 34.31 -10.47
C LEU A 404 -6.37 33.34 -11.60
N GLU A 405 -6.47 33.80 -12.84
CA GLU A 405 -6.79 32.94 -13.99
C GLU A 405 -5.63 31.98 -14.28
N THR A 406 -4.38 32.50 -14.27
CA THR A 406 -3.16 31.68 -14.42
C THR A 406 -3.02 30.67 -13.29
N ALA A 407 -3.25 31.08 -12.04
CA ALA A 407 -3.17 30.16 -10.88
C ALA A 407 -4.22 29.05 -10.96
N PHE A 408 -5.45 29.38 -11.29
CA PHE A 408 -6.55 28.41 -11.44
C PHE A 408 -6.27 27.40 -12.55
N GLU A 409 -5.84 27.88 -13.74
CA GLU A 409 -5.48 27.00 -14.85
C GLU A 409 -4.32 26.06 -14.49
N ALA A 410 -3.25 26.59 -13.92
CA ALA A 410 -2.06 25.80 -13.57
C ALA A 410 -2.37 24.73 -12.52
N VAL A 411 -3.05 25.10 -11.43
CA VAL A 411 -3.39 24.16 -10.36
C VAL A 411 -4.35 23.08 -10.85
N LEU A 412 -5.38 23.39 -11.64
CA LEU A 412 -6.30 22.40 -12.18
C LEU A 412 -5.65 21.48 -13.25
N SER A 413 -4.60 21.97 -13.92
CA SER A 413 -3.92 21.22 -14.98
C SER A 413 -2.71 20.45 -14.47
N SER A 414 -2.35 20.58 -13.20
CA SER A 414 -1.29 19.77 -12.58
C SER A 414 -1.61 18.29 -12.66
N PRO A 415 -0.65 17.41 -12.92
CA PRO A 415 -0.84 15.96 -12.82
C PRO A 415 -1.42 15.52 -11.47
N ASN A 416 -1.06 16.20 -10.36
CA ASN A 416 -1.55 15.89 -9.01
C ASN A 416 -3.05 16.12 -8.82
N THR A 417 -3.62 17.15 -9.44
CA THR A 417 -5.05 17.47 -9.37
C THR A 417 -5.83 17.05 -10.61
N ALA A 418 -5.15 16.59 -11.67
CA ALA A 418 -5.78 16.09 -12.87
C ALA A 418 -6.61 14.82 -12.62
N SER A 419 -7.56 14.54 -13.52
CA SER A 419 -8.36 13.32 -13.44
C SER A 419 -7.51 12.05 -13.58
N LYS A 420 -7.59 11.16 -12.60
CA LYS A 420 -6.91 9.86 -12.60
C LYS A 420 -7.65 8.80 -13.43
N ARG A 421 -8.68 9.18 -14.18
CA ARG A 421 -9.48 8.27 -14.99
C ARG A 421 -8.66 7.46 -15.99
N TRP A 422 -7.53 8.00 -16.49
CA TRP A 422 -6.66 7.27 -17.40
C TRP A 422 -6.10 6.01 -16.73
N VAL A 423 -5.83 6.05 -15.44
CA VAL A 423 -5.37 4.93 -14.61
C VAL A 423 -6.52 3.95 -14.38
N TYR A 424 -7.51 4.31 -13.58
CA TYR A 424 -8.53 3.38 -13.11
C TYR A 424 -9.46 2.84 -14.21
N ARG A 425 -9.53 3.46 -15.40
CA ARG A 425 -10.26 2.88 -16.54
C ARG A 425 -9.63 1.59 -17.09
N GLN A 426 -8.39 1.28 -16.71
CA GLN A 426 -7.67 0.08 -17.12
C GLN A 426 -7.90 -1.08 -16.18
N TYR A 427 -8.36 -0.79 -14.98
CA TYR A 427 -8.65 -1.75 -13.93
C TYR A 427 -10.09 -2.27 -14.01
N ASP A 428 -10.28 -3.57 -13.76
CA ASP A 428 -11.60 -4.09 -13.44
C ASP A 428 -11.90 -3.74 -11.98
N HIS A 429 -12.93 -2.95 -11.76
CA HIS A 429 -13.39 -2.54 -10.44
C HIS A 429 -14.79 -3.07 -10.11
N GLU A 430 -15.37 -3.91 -10.96
CA GLU A 430 -16.72 -4.46 -10.79
C GLU A 430 -16.74 -5.99 -10.61
N VAL A 431 -15.66 -6.71 -10.90
CA VAL A 431 -15.57 -8.16 -10.73
C VAL A 431 -15.88 -8.56 -9.29
N GLY A 432 -16.52 -9.71 -9.08
CA GLY A 432 -17.05 -10.12 -7.76
C GLY A 432 -18.38 -9.43 -7.38
N VAL A 433 -18.78 -8.36 -8.10
CA VAL A 433 -20.07 -7.65 -7.92
C VAL A 433 -20.27 -7.13 -6.49
N ARG A 434 -19.19 -6.68 -5.86
CA ARG A 434 -19.20 -6.09 -4.50
C ARG A 434 -19.08 -4.56 -4.50
N THR A 435 -18.54 -3.96 -5.55
CA THR A 435 -18.29 -2.52 -5.62
C THR A 435 -19.60 -1.76 -5.79
N SER A 436 -19.93 -0.92 -4.81
CA SER A 436 -21.10 -0.05 -4.82
C SER A 436 -20.73 1.38 -5.21
N VAL A 437 -19.61 1.88 -4.71
CA VAL A 437 -18.96 3.12 -5.15
C VAL A 437 -17.59 2.75 -5.68
N GLY A 438 -17.32 3.06 -6.94
CA GLY A 438 -16.06 2.74 -7.62
C GLY A 438 -15.02 3.86 -7.52
N PRO A 439 -13.86 3.69 -8.18
CA PRO A 439 -12.79 4.69 -8.17
C PRO A 439 -13.21 6.00 -8.85
N GLY A 440 -12.65 7.10 -8.37
CA GLY A 440 -12.95 8.48 -8.82
C GLY A 440 -13.95 9.22 -7.94
N ASP A 441 -14.27 8.65 -6.79
CA ASP A 441 -14.94 9.28 -5.65
C ASP A 441 -13.94 9.34 -4.47
N ASP A 442 -14.28 9.95 -3.33
CA ASP A 442 -13.36 10.14 -2.18
C ASP A 442 -12.91 8.80 -1.59
N ALA A 443 -13.81 7.83 -1.47
CA ALA A 443 -13.50 6.46 -1.12
C ALA A 443 -14.37 5.48 -1.91
N ALA A 444 -13.85 4.29 -2.15
CA ALA A 444 -14.65 3.18 -2.68
C ALA A 444 -15.55 2.60 -1.59
N ILE A 445 -16.72 2.04 -1.97
CA ILE A 445 -17.56 1.24 -1.09
C ILE A 445 -17.68 -0.17 -1.64
N VAL A 446 -17.22 -1.13 -0.86
CA VAL A 446 -17.31 -2.58 -1.17
C VAL A 446 -18.37 -3.22 -0.27
N ALA A 447 -19.31 -3.94 -0.85
CA ALA A 447 -20.38 -4.61 -0.11
C ALA A 447 -19.89 -5.92 0.52
N VAL A 448 -19.75 -5.96 1.83
CA VAL A 448 -19.55 -7.17 2.61
C VAL A 448 -20.92 -7.68 3.06
N ARG A 449 -21.51 -8.51 2.19
CA ARG A 449 -22.89 -9.00 2.37
C ARG A 449 -23.03 -9.93 3.57
N GLU A 450 -21.96 -10.62 3.89
CA GLU A 450 -21.82 -11.54 5.01
C GLU A 450 -22.01 -10.82 6.37
N ALA A 451 -21.55 -9.59 6.49
CA ALA A 451 -21.74 -8.72 7.65
C ALA A 451 -22.86 -7.69 7.48
N ASN A 452 -23.48 -7.59 6.29
CA ASN A 452 -24.39 -6.50 5.90
C ASN A 452 -23.78 -5.10 6.07
N GLN A 453 -22.47 -4.97 5.86
CA GLN A 453 -21.69 -3.74 5.98
C GLN A 453 -21.18 -3.24 4.63
N GLY A 454 -21.18 -1.94 4.43
CA GLY A 454 -20.37 -1.27 3.42
C GLY A 454 -18.97 -1.02 3.98
N LEU A 455 -17.96 -1.54 3.30
CA LEU A 455 -16.56 -1.30 3.62
C LEU A 455 -16.05 -0.16 2.75
N ALA A 456 -15.78 0.99 3.36
CA ALA A 456 -15.15 2.11 2.69
C ALA A 456 -13.63 1.89 2.65
N ILE A 457 -13.00 2.18 1.51
CA ILE A 457 -11.56 2.02 1.31
C ILE A 457 -10.99 3.31 0.73
N SER A 458 -10.01 3.89 1.41
CA SER A 458 -9.19 5.00 0.94
C SER A 458 -7.70 4.63 1.09
N SER A 459 -6.87 4.96 0.10
CA SER A 459 -5.43 4.70 0.16
C SER A 459 -4.66 5.80 -0.54
N GLY A 460 -3.66 6.36 0.14
CA GLY A 460 -2.81 7.39 -0.44
C GLY A 460 -1.86 8.05 0.55
N ALA A 461 -1.01 8.90 0.00
CA ALA A 461 -0.16 9.86 0.70
C ALA A 461 -0.14 11.20 -0.07
N ALA A 462 0.57 12.18 0.46
CA ALA A 462 0.71 13.51 -0.13
C ALA A 462 2.19 13.95 -0.05
N PRO A 463 3.00 13.67 -1.08
CA PRO A 463 4.44 13.92 -1.04
C PRO A 463 4.80 15.38 -0.79
N ASN A 464 4.09 16.34 -1.39
CA ASN A 464 4.31 17.77 -1.15
C ASN A 464 4.11 18.18 0.33
N TRP A 465 3.21 17.47 1.04
CA TRP A 465 2.94 17.75 2.46
C TRP A 465 4.10 17.28 3.34
N THR A 466 4.57 16.06 3.10
CA THR A 466 5.66 15.45 3.88
C THR A 466 7.03 15.98 3.52
N ASP A 467 7.26 16.43 2.28
CA ASP A 467 8.47 17.18 1.90
C ASP A 467 8.53 18.52 2.66
N THR A 468 7.40 19.22 2.77
CA THR A 468 7.31 20.49 3.51
C THR A 468 7.45 20.31 5.01
N ALA A 469 6.77 19.30 5.59
CA ALA A 469 6.68 19.08 7.03
C ALA A 469 6.39 17.59 7.31
N PRO A 470 7.39 16.73 7.48
CA PRO A 470 7.20 15.29 7.60
C PRO A 470 6.20 14.87 8.69
N TYR A 471 6.32 15.42 9.90
CA TYR A 471 5.43 15.08 11.01
C TYR A 471 4.00 15.58 10.81
N GLU A 472 3.82 16.87 10.52
CA GLU A 472 2.50 17.47 10.32
C GLU A 472 1.84 16.93 9.04
N GLY A 473 2.63 16.72 7.97
CA GLY A 473 2.17 16.13 6.70
C GLY A 473 1.65 14.71 6.89
N ALA A 474 2.36 13.87 7.64
CA ALA A 474 1.91 12.52 7.94
C ALA A 474 0.62 12.49 8.78
N ARG A 475 0.49 13.38 9.77
CA ARG A 475 -0.77 13.56 10.51
C ARG A 475 -1.92 13.96 9.57
N ALA A 476 -1.61 14.84 8.63
CA ALA A 476 -2.58 15.29 7.63
C ALA A 476 -3.02 14.15 6.70
N ILE A 477 -2.12 13.27 6.28
CA ILE A 477 -2.41 12.10 5.44
C ILE A 477 -3.37 11.13 6.15
N ALA A 478 -3.16 10.85 7.44
CA ALA A 478 -4.08 10.02 8.20
C ALA A 478 -5.48 10.67 8.31
N LEU A 479 -5.53 11.97 8.57
CA LEU A 479 -6.80 12.70 8.63
C LEU A 479 -7.49 12.77 7.25
N GLU A 480 -6.74 12.90 6.17
CA GLU A 480 -7.23 12.90 4.79
C GLU A 480 -7.93 11.58 4.46
N ASN A 481 -7.25 10.43 4.67
CA ASN A 481 -7.86 9.13 4.43
C ASN A 481 -9.10 8.88 5.31
N ALA A 482 -9.09 9.34 6.56
CA ALA A 482 -10.26 9.29 7.44
C ALA A 482 -11.40 10.22 6.94
N THR A 483 -11.08 11.39 6.41
CA THR A 483 -12.06 12.32 5.84
C THR A 483 -12.74 11.72 4.61
N ASN A 484 -11.96 11.04 3.75
CA ASN A 484 -12.43 10.36 2.55
C ASN A 484 -13.48 9.28 2.86
N VAL A 485 -13.18 8.39 3.80
CA VAL A 485 -14.16 7.36 4.19
C VAL A 485 -15.37 7.97 4.90
N ALA A 486 -15.18 9.02 5.72
CA ALA A 486 -16.26 9.72 6.42
C ALA A 486 -17.18 10.48 5.46
N ALA A 487 -16.64 11.08 4.39
CA ALA A 487 -17.43 11.72 3.35
C ALA A 487 -18.39 10.74 2.65
N LYS A 488 -18.09 9.44 2.66
CA LYS A 488 -18.98 8.38 2.17
C LYS A 488 -19.83 7.74 3.28
N GLY A 489 -19.83 8.32 4.47
CA GLY A 489 -20.65 7.91 5.61
C GLY A 489 -20.10 6.73 6.40
N ALA A 490 -18.84 6.38 6.22
CA ALA A 490 -18.19 5.31 6.98
C ALA A 490 -17.37 5.86 8.15
N THR A 491 -17.29 5.09 9.23
CA THR A 491 -16.40 5.37 10.37
C THR A 491 -15.12 4.58 10.22
N PRO A 492 -13.94 5.18 10.42
CA PRO A 492 -12.66 4.46 10.41
C PRO A 492 -12.68 3.23 11.30
N LEU A 493 -12.12 2.11 10.83
CA LEU A 493 -12.08 0.83 11.53
C LEU A 493 -10.64 0.39 11.84
N ALA A 494 -9.80 0.38 10.84
CA ALA A 494 -8.39 0.00 10.93
C ALA A 494 -7.61 0.54 9.72
N ALA A 495 -6.29 0.54 9.82
CA ALA A 495 -5.41 0.94 8.73
C ALA A 495 -4.18 0.03 8.64
N VAL A 496 -3.58 -0.02 7.45
CA VAL A 496 -2.23 -0.53 7.21
C VAL A 496 -1.40 0.55 6.53
N ASP A 497 -0.11 0.60 6.82
CA ASP A 497 0.79 1.62 6.28
C ASP A 497 1.87 1.03 5.35
N CYS A 498 2.33 1.83 4.40
CA CYS A 498 3.54 1.55 3.65
C CYS A 498 4.47 2.76 3.76
N LEU A 499 5.51 2.64 4.56
CA LEU A 499 6.42 3.71 4.90
C LEU A 499 7.61 3.70 3.94
N ASN A 500 7.68 4.70 3.06
CA ASN A 500 8.74 4.79 2.08
C ASN A 500 9.70 5.93 2.47
N GLY A 501 11.00 5.65 2.47
CA GLY A 501 12.04 6.62 2.79
C GLY A 501 13.31 6.40 1.99
N GLY A 502 14.13 7.44 1.89
CA GLY A 502 15.46 7.35 1.31
C GLY A 502 16.45 6.60 2.20
N ASN A 503 17.74 6.76 1.91
CA ASN A 503 18.81 6.08 2.62
C ASN A 503 18.88 6.51 4.10
N PRO A 504 18.62 5.60 5.06
CA PRO A 504 18.54 5.92 6.48
C PRO A 504 19.90 6.25 7.11
N GLU A 505 21.02 6.00 6.43
CA GLU A 505 22.35 6.37 6.90
C GLU A 505 22.62 7.90 6.82
N LYS A 506 21.73 8.64 6.13
CA LYS A 506 21.75 10.10 6.05
C LYS A 506 20.88 10.70 7.15
N PRO A 507 21.43 11.43 8.14
CA PRO A 507 20.69 11.87 9.32
C PRO A 507 19.49 12.77 9.04
N ASP A 508 19.54 13.60 8.01
CA ASP A 508 18.45 14.46 7.55
C ASP A 508 17.33 13.63 6.91
N VAL A 509 17.66 12.66 6.07
CA VAL A 509 16.70 11.72 5.45
C VAL A 509 16.03 10.87 6.52
N TYR A 510 16.81 10.30 7.44
CA TYR A 510 16.27 9.48 8.53
C TYR A 510 15.43 10.30 9.52
N GLY A 511 15.77 11.59 9.72
CA GLY A 511 14.95 12.53 10.50
C GLY A 511 13.58 12.77 9.87
N GLY A 512 13.50 12.91 8.54
CA GLY A 512 12.25 12.99 7.80
C GLY A 512 11.42 11.71 7.93
N PHE A 513 12.07 10.54 7.81
CA PHE A 513 11.42 9.24 8.00
C PHE A 513 10.88 9.05 9.43
N THR A 514 11.65 9.40 10.46
CA THR A 514 11.17 9.38 11.85
C THR A 514 9.95 10.29 12.02
N GLY A 515 9.99 11.48 11.39
CA GLY A 515 8.87 12.43 11.43
C GLY A 515 7.57 11.86 10.86
N ILE A 516 7.63 11.14 9.74
CA ILE A 516 6.41 10.54 9.16
C ILE A 516 5.86 9.40 10.00
N VAL A 517 6.71 8.58 10.62
CA VAL A 517 6.28 7.52 11.54
C VAL A 517 5.55 8.10 12.74
N ASP A 518 6.18 9.06 13.43
CA ASP A 518 5.60 9.70 14.62
C ASP A 518 4.29 10.43 14.28
N GLY A 519 4.26 11.15 13.16
CA GLY A 519 3.07 11.90 12.74
C GLY A 519 1.89 11.00 12.40
N LEU A 520 2.12 9.92 11.64
CA LEU A 520 1.09 8.96 11.27
C LEU A 520 0.53 8.26 12.51
N ALA A 521 1.42 7.78 13.39
CA ALA A 521 1.05 7.13 14.65
C ALA A 521 0.20 8.05 15.54
N ASP A 522 0.60 9.30 15.72
CA ASP A 522 -0.12 10.25 16.57
C ASP A 522 -1.54 10.57 16.05
N MET A 523 -1.74 10.68 14.74
CA MET A 523 -3.06 10.96 14.18
C MET A 523 -3.94 9.70 14.18
N CYS A 524 -3.41 8.53 13.82
CA CYS A 524 -4.17 7.27 13.89
C CYS A 524 -4.63 6.98 15.32
N ALA A 525 -3.77 7.22 16.33
CA ALA A 525 -4.16 7.13 17.75
C ALA A 525 -5.24 8.16 18.11
N THR A 526 -5.14 9.42 17.63
CA THR A 526 -6.15 10.46 17.86
C THR A 526 -7.51 10.08 17.27
N LEU A 527 -7.52 9.37 16.13
CA LEU A 527 -8.72 8.90 15.44
C LEU A 527 -9.22 7.53 15.97
N GLU A 528 -8.58 6.99 17.00
CA GLU A 528 -8.86 5.64 17.53
C GLU A 528 -8.85 4.54 16.43
N THR A 529 -7.99 4.72 15.41
CA THR A 529 -7.86 3.82 14.27
C THR A 529 -6.55 3.05 14.39
N PRO A 530 -6.56 1.77 14.82
CA PRO A 530 -5.33 1.00 14.97
C PRO A 530 -4.65 0.77 13.62
N VAL A 531 -3.31 0.89 13.61
CA VAL A 531 -2.48 0.49 12.47
C VAL A 531 -2.09 -0.98 12.68
N VAL A 532 -2.76 -1.86 11.96
CA VAL A 532 -2.74 -3.30 12.24
C VAL A 532 -1.66 -4.08 11.49
N GLY A 533 -0.96 -3.44 10.57
CA GLY A 533 0.12 -4.02 9.80
C GLY A 533 0.73 -2.99 8.86
N GLY A 534 1.74 -3.38 8.12
CA GLY A 534 2.36 -2.49 7.14
C GLY A 534 3.65 -3.03 6.56
N ASN A 535 4.26 -2.22 5.70
CA ASN A 535 5.51 -2.50 5.04
C ASN A 535 6.44 -1.29 5.12
N VAL A 536 7.74 -1.51 5.14
CA VAL A 536 8.74 -0.44 5.09
C VAL A 536 9.67 -0.65 3.91
N SER A 537 9.84 0.42 3.11
CA SER A 537 10.81 0.48 2.03
C SER A 537 11.75 1.64 2.27
N LEU A 538 13.01 1.35 2.56
CA LEU A 538 14.10 2.32 2.70
C LEU A 538 15.08 2.21 1.51
N TYR A 539 16.10 3.06 1.50
CA TYR A 539 17.07 3.16 0.39
C TYR A 539 16.42 3.58 -0.95
N ASN A 540 15.30 4.28 -0.91
CA ASN A 540 14.70 4.86 -2.11
C ASN A 540 15.43 6.14 -2.50
N ASP A 541 16.72 6.00 -2.80
CA ASP A 541 17.58 7.05 -3.33
C ASP A 541 17.91 6.72 -4.79
N SER A 542 17.95 7.75 -5.60
CA SER A 542 18.40 7.68 -6.99
C SER A 542 19.55 8.65 -7.22
N PRO A 543 20.19 8.69 -8.40
CA PRO A 543 21.14 9.74 -8.74
C PRO A 543 20.58 11.17 -8.61
N SER A 544 19.26 11.35 -8.61
CA SER A 544 18.59 12.65 -8.38
C SER A 544 18.51 13.03 -6.89
N GLY A 545 18.65 12.09 -5.99
CA GLY A 545 18.58 12.28 -4.53
C GLY A 545 17.62 11.31 -3.84
N PRO A 546 17.37 11.50 -2.53
CA PRO A 546 16.35 10.75 -1.81
C PRO A 546 14.95 11.20 -2.21
N ILE A 547 13.99 10.29 -2.13
CA ILE A 547 12.57 10.62 -2.27
C ILE A 547 12.08 11.46 -1.08
N PRO A 548 10.96 12.21 -1.21
CA PRO A 548 10.23 12.70 -0.04
C PRO A 548 9.82 11.54 0.86
N PRO A 549 9.88 11.66 2.20
CA PRO A 549 9.39 10.60 3.07
C PRO A 549 7.88 10.42 2.84
N THR A 550 7.47 9.22 2.39
CA THR A 550 6.12 8.97 1.86
C THR A 550 5.41 7.89 2.66
N PRO A 551 4.55 8.25 3.64
CA PRO A 551 3.77 7.32 4.43
C PRO A 551 2.42 7.04 3.75
N THR A 552 2.39 6.07 2.84
CA THR A 552 1.11 5.62 2.26
C THR A 552 0.28 4.94 3.35
N LEU A 553 -0.95 5.38 3.53
CA LEU A 553 -1.92 4.79 4.44
C LEU A 553 -3.09 4.21 3.65
N ALA A 554 -3.36 2.91 3.80
CA ALA A 554 -4.59 2.29 3.36
C ALA A 554 -5.52 2.12 4.56
N LEU A 555 -6.61 2.89 4.58
CA LEU A 555 -7.57 2.95 5.67
C LEU A 555 -8.90 2.35 5.22
N VAL A 556 -9.45 1.48 6.06
CA VAL A 556 -10.82 0.99 5.90
C VAL A 556 -11.74 1.55 6.96
N GLY A 557 -12.98 1.83 6.56
CA GLY A 557 -14.06 2.23 7.44
C GLY A 557 -15.32 1.40 7.18
N THR A 558 -16.23 1.38 8.13
CA THR A 558 -17.49 0.63 8.01
C THR A 558 -18.72 1.53 8.12
N LYS A 559 -19.77 1.12 7.43
CA LYS A 559 -21.08 1.76 7.48
C LYS A 559 -22.21 0.76 7.28
N ASP A 560 -23.39 1.09 7.78
CA ASP A 560 -24.59 0.33 7.49
C ASP A 560 -25.01 0.50 6.03
N GLY A 561 -25.27 -0.60 5.35
CA GLY A 561 -25.64 -0.61 3.93
C GLY A 561 -24.49 -0.24 2.99
N TYR A 562 -24.82 -0.02 1.72
CA TYR A 562 -23.82 0.09 0.64
C TYR A 562 -23.91 1.40 -0.16
N GLU A 563 -24.91 2.24 0.11
CA GLU A 563 -25.12 3.49 -0.60
C GLU A 563 -24.32 4.61 0.08
N ALA A 564 -23.80 5.55 -0.72
CA ALA A 564 -23.12 6.75 -0.25
C ALA A 564 -23.52 7.97 -1.06
N PRO A 565 -23.44 9.19 -0.47
CA PRO A 565 -23.66 10.41 -1.24
C PRO A 565 -22.63 10.54 -2.35
N PRO A 566 -23.04 10.92 -3.58
CA PRO A 566 -22.12 11.11 -4.69
C PRO A 566 -21.23 12.34 -4.48
N LEU A 567 -20.09 12.38 -5.17
CA LEU A 567 -19.25 13.56 -5.27
C LEU A 567 -19.93 14.69 -6.08
N ALA A 568 -20.61 14.34 -7.15
CA ALA A 568 -21.18 15.32 -8.08
C ALA A 568 -22.39 16.08 -7.51
N LEU A 569 -22.47 17.39 -7.75
CA LEU A 569 -23.61 18.22 -7.37
C LEU A 569 -24.92 17.76 -8.00
N GLU A 570 -25.99 17.75 -7.20
CA GLU A 570 -27.36 17.64 -7.70
C GLU A 570 -27.84 19.00 -8.19
N PRO A 571 -28.25 19.13 -9.46
CA PRO A 571 -28.59 20.42 -10.03
C PRO A 571 -29.89 21.02 -9.43
N GLY A 572 -29.86 22.30 -9.08
CA GLY A 572 -31.01 23.05 -8.63
C GLY A 572 -31.60 22.64 -7.28
N ALA A 573 -30.91 21.87 -6.48
CA ALA A 573 -31.38 21.35 -5.21
C ALA A 573 -30.45 21.74 -4.03
N GLY A 574 -31.07 22.00 -2.87
CA GLY A 574 -30.37 22.24 -1.60
C GLY A 574 -29.36 23.39 -1.62
N ASP A 575 -28.54 23.46 -0.59
CA ASP A 575 -27.45 24.42 -0.45
C ASP A 575 -26.12 23.68 -0.36
N LEU A 576 -25.05 24.24 -0.94
CA LEU A 576 -23.69 23.77 -0.74
C LEU A 576 -23.04 24.49 0.44
N LEU A 577 -22.49 23.70 1.37
CA LEU A 577 -21.84 24.16 2.58
C LEU A 577 -20.38 23.70 2.56
N LEU A 578 -19.47 24.55 3.06
CA LEU A 578 -18.10 24.17 3.42
C LEU A 578 -18.04 23.98 4.94
N VAL A 579 -17.69 22.82 5.37
CA VAL A 579 -17.33 22.50 6.76
C VAL A 579 -15.82 22.65 6.92
N GLY A 580 -15.37 23.26 8.01
CA GLY A 580 -13.97 23.54 8.28
C GLY A 580 -13.58 25.00 8.07
N ASP A 581 -12.34 25.36 8.38
CA ASP A 581 -11.86 26.74 8.30
C ASP A 581 -11.70 27.16 6.82
N ARG A 582 -12.18 28.34 6.49
CA ARG A 582 -11.89 28.98 5.17
C ARG A 582 -10.49 29.52 5.09
N GLY A 583 -9.69 29.41 6.17
CA GLY A 583 -8.36 29.98 6.25
C GLY A 583 -8.29 31.50 6.36
N LEU A 584 -9.39 32.20 6.19
CA LEU A 584 -9.45 33.65 6.15
C LEU A 584 -9.79 34.30 7.49
N GLU A 585 -10.36 33.52 8.42
CA GLU A 585 -10.89 34.02 9.68
C GLU A 585 -9.82 34.11 10.78
N SER A 586 -8.87 33.19 10.78
CA SER A 586 -7.72 33.18 11.70
C SER A 586 -6.68 34.25 11.37
N GLY A 587 -6.67 34.77 10.14
CA GLY A 587 -5.66 35.71 9.64
C GLY A 587 -4.27 35.08 9.43
N ASP A 588 -4.12 33.77 9.63
CA ASP A 588 -2.86 33.04 9.51
C ASP A 588 -3.02 31.83 8.56
N VAL A 589 -3.49 32.10 7.36
CA VAL A 589 -3.57 31.08 6.30
C VAL A 589 -2.18 30.63 5.93
N ARG A 590 -1.96 29.31 5.87
CA ARG A 590 -0.73 28.69 5.44
C ARG A 590 -0.96 27.91 4.16
N LEU A 591 0.03 27.97 3.27
CA LEU A 591 0.00 27.30 1.96
C LEU A 591 1.06 26.19 1.85
N GLY A 592 1.83 25.92 2.90
CA GLY A 592 2.90 24.92 2.87
C GLY A 592 2.37 23.55 2.44
N GLY A 593 3.07 22.91 1.50
CA GLY A 593 2.70 21.65 0.89
C GLY A 593 1.63 21.72 -0.19
N SER A 594 1.07 22.93 -0.48
CA SER A 594 0.01 23.05 -1.48
C SER A 594 0.54 22.91 -2.90
N GLU A 595 -0.29 22.38 -3.77
CA GLU A 595 -0.03 22.32 -5.21
C GLU A 595 0.21 23.71 -5.83
N TYR A 596 -0.45 24.75 -5.29
CA TYR A 596 -0.20 26.11 -5.71
C TYR A 596 1.28 26.52 -5.51
N LEU A 597 1.89 26.20 -4.37
CA LEU A 597 3.29 26.52 -4.13
C LEU A 597 4.23 25.64 -4.97
N ALA A 598 3.90 24.38 -5.17
CA ALA A 598 4.66 23.47 -6.02
C ALA A 598 4.70 23.96 -7.48
N GLN A 599 3.57 24.48 -8.02
CA GLN A 599 3.48 24.98 -9.38
C GLN A 599 4.23 26.31 -9.62
N PHE A 600 4.52 27.08 -8.56
CA PHE A 600 5.06 28.43 -8.70
C PHE A 600 6.32 28.70 -7.85
N ASP A 601 7.07 27.65 -7.50
CA ASP A 601 8.33 27.72 -6.75
C ASP A 601 8.21 28.54 -5.43
N GLY A 602 7.06 28.43 -4.74
CA GLY A 602 6.80 29.12 -3.47
C GLY A 602 7.10 28.26 -2.25
N SER A 603 7.12 28.89 -1.07
CA SER A 603 7.27 28.16 0.20
C SER A 603 6.45 28.78 1.33
N ASP A 604 6.00 27.97 2.27
CA ASP A 604 5.34 28.39 3.51
C ASP A 604 5.37 27.23 4.51
N ARG A 605 5.01 27.51 5.75
CA ARG A 605 4.77 26.47 6.76
C ARG A 605 3.52 25.69 6.45
N PHE A 606 3.47 24.46 6.91
CA PHE A 606 2.31 23.60 6.81
C PHE A 606 1.10 24.17 7.57
N PRO A 607 -0.15 24.04 7.09
CA PRO A 607 -1.34 24.52 7.79
C PRO A 607 -1.62 23.75 9.09
N ALA A 608 -2.30 24.41 10.04
CA ALA A 608 -2.70 23.78 11.28
C ALA A 608 -3.83 22.76 11.03
N LEU A 609 -3.80 21.67 11.79
CA LEU A 609 -4.87 20.66 11.78
C LEU A 609 -6.06 21.09 12.64
N PRO A 610 -7.27 20.51 12.46
CA PRO A 610 -8.41 20.71 13.34
C PRO A 610 -8.08 20.40 14.80
N GLU A 611 -8.74 21.11 15.75
CA GLU A 611 -8.51 20.91 17.20
C GLU A 611 -9.03 19.55 17.68
N ASP A 612 -10.13 19.06 17.14
CA ASP A 612 -10.77 17.78 17.46
C ASP A 612 -11.04 16.98 16.16
N PRO A 613 -10.04 16.29 15.61
CA PRO A 613 -10.18 15.53 14.37
C PRO A 613 -11.19 14.38 14.50
N GLN A 614 -11.23 13.69 15.65
CA GLN A 614 -12.13 12.56 15.88
C GLN A 614 -13.60 13.02 15.81
N ALA A 615 -13.97 14.05 16.57
CA ALA A 615 -15.33 14.59 16.56
C ALA A 615 -15.73 15.10 15.14
N LEU A 616 -14.76 15.66 14.41
CA LEU A 616 -14.98 16.09 13.02
C LEU A 616 -15.34 14.89 12.12
N ILE A 617 -14.54 13.83 12.12
CA ILE A 617 -14.74 12.63 11.30
C ILE A 617 -16.06 11.93 11.64
N GLU A 618 -16.37 11.75 12.92
CA GLU A 618 -17.64 11.16 13.36
C GLU A 618 -18.85 11.98 12.90
N THR A 619 -18.75 13.32 12.97
CA THR A 619 -19.84 14.21 12.55
C THR A 619 -20.00 14.20 11.03
N VAL A 620 -18.89 14.20 10.26
CA VAL A 620 -18.94 14.09 8.79
C VAL A 620 -19.63 12.79 8.38
N ALA A 621 -19.22 11.64 8.96
CA ALA A 621 -19.82 10.35 8.67
C ALA A 621 -21.33 10.31 9.00
N ALA A 622 -21.73 10.88 10.13
CA ALA A 622 -23.14 10.96 10.52
C ALA A 622 -23.97 11.81 9.54
N VAL A 623 -23.47 12.99 9.15
CA VAL A 623 -24.14 13.90 8.22
C VAL A 623 -24.17 13.32 6.79
N ALA A 624 -23.12 12.63 6.36
CA ALA A 624 -23.09 11.96 5.05
C ALA A 624 -24.15 10.84 4.93
N ASN A 625 -24.55 10.22 6.04
CA ASN A 625 -25.64 9.23 6.08
C ASN A 625 -27.04 9.83 6.26
N ASP A 626 -27.19 11.16 6.42
CA ASP A 626 -28.50 11.78 6.58
C ASP A 626 -29.25 11.85 5.24
N GLU A 627 -30.55 11.56 5.25
CA GLU A 627 -31.40 11.59 4.04
C GLU A 627 -31.47 12.96 3.35
N SER A 628 -31.14 14.07 4.06
CA SER A 628 -31.07 15.41 3.51
C SER A 628 -29.78 15.69 2.72
N THR A 629 -28.74 14.89 2.89
CA THR A 629 -27.47 15.04 2.20
C THR A 629 -27.56 14.54 0.76
N LEU A 630 -27.22 15.40 -0.18
CA LEU A 630 -27.33 15.15 -1.62
C LEU A 630 -25.99 14.80 -2.26
N ALA A 631 -24.90 15.44 -1.81
CA ALA A 631 -23.53 15.18 -2.25
C ALA A 631 -22.54 15.54 -1.14
N THR A 632 -21.40 14.87 -1.14
CA THR A 632 -20.26 15.15 -0.25
C THR A 632 -18.96 15.05 -1.04
N HIS A 633 -17.98 15.87 -0.65
CA HIS A 633 -16.63 15.82 -1.21
C HIS A 633 -15.63 16.42 -0.22
N ASP A 634 -14.47 15.81 -0.06
CA ASP A 634 -13.39 16.39 0.73
C ASP A 634 -12.77 17.62 0.07
N VAL A 635 -11.98 18.38 0.82
CA VAL A 635 -11.22 19.52 0.29
C VAL A 635 -9.75 19.32 0.66
N SER A 636 -8.96 18.79 -0.28
CA SER A 636 -7.56 18.45 -0.12
C SER A 636 -6.69 19.06 -1.22
N HIS A 637 -6.14 18.26 -2.12
CA HIS A 637 -5.20 18.69 -3.16
C HIS A 637 -5.77 19.78 -4.08
N GLY A 638 -5.00 20.87 -4.22
CA GLY A 638 -5.42 22.06 -4.98
C GLY A 638 -6.47 22.91 -4.26
N GLY A 639 -6.87 22.53 -3.04
CA GLY A 639 -7.77 23.26 -2.17
C GLY A 639 -9.20 23.42 -2.71
N LEU A 640 -9.91 24.42 -2.20
CA LEU A 640 -11.31 24.67 -2.53
C LEU A 640 -11.57 24.86 -4.04
N ALA A 641 -10.60 25.41 -4.77
CA ALA A 641 -10.73 25.63 -6.22
C ALA A 641 -10.89 24.33 -6.99
N VAL A 642 -10.10 23.32 -6.65
CA VAL A 642 -10.14 22.00 -7.30
C VAL A 642 -11.39 21.24 -6.87
N SER A 643 -11.68 21.15 -5.57
CA SER A 643 -12.86 20.43 -5.08
C SER A 643 -14.17 20.97 -5.63
N LEU A 644 -14.33 22.29 -5.76
CA LEU A 644 -15.49 22.88 -6.43
C LEU A 644 -15.56 22.52 -7.91
N ALA A 645 -14.42 22.48 -8.61
CA ALA A 645 -14.37 22.11 -10.02
C ALA A 645 -14.70 20.62 -10.23
N GLU A 646 -14.36 19.74 -9.28
CA GLU A 646 -14.67 18.30 -9.31
C GLU A 646 -16.16 18.03 -9.15
N MET A 647 -16.84 18.79 -8.29
CA MET A 647 -18.27 18.63 -8.04
C MET A 647 -19.14 19.12 -9.21
N VAL A 648 -18.65 20.04 -10.06
CA VAL A 648 -19.42 20.60 -11.19
C VAL A 648 -19.55 19.61 -12.32
N THR A 649 -20.77 19.48 -12.87
CA THR A 649 -21.09 18.61 -14.00
C THR A 649 -21.60 19.41 -15.20
N GLY A 650 -21.91 18.75 -16.31
CA GLY A 650 -22.55 19.42 -17.46
C GLY A 650 -23.97 19.91 -17.18
N GLU A 651 -24.60 19.46 -16.09
CA GLU A 651 -25.97 19.76 -15.70
C GLU A 651 -26.05 20.58 -14.39
N ALA A 652 -25.00 20.53 -13.55
CA ALA A 652 -24.94 21.23 -12.27
C ALA A 652 -23.74 22.18 -12.23
N GLY A 653 -23.98 23.46 -12.04
CA GLY A 653 -23.00 24.53 -11.83
C GLY A 653 -23.14 25.18 -10.45
N LEU A 654 -22.28 26.15 -10.17
CA LEU A 654 -22.28 26.87 -8.89
C LEU A 654 -21.73 28.28 -9.04
N GLU A 655 -22.37 29.24 -8.38
CA GLU A 655 -21.87 30.60 -8.19
C GLU A 655 -21.46 30.78 -6.72
N VAL A 656 -20.18 31.09 -6.49
CA VAL A 656 -19.56 31.22 -5.15
C VAL A 656 -18.97 32.61 -4.99
N ASP A 657 -19.26 33.28 -3.87
CA ASP A 657 -18.65 34.55 -3.46
C ASP A 657 -17.84 34.34 -2.16
N ILE A 658 -16.53 34.49 -2.24
CA ILE A 658 -15.62 34.32 -1.11
C ILE A 658 -15.05 35.70 -0.72
N PRO A 659 -15.56 36.31 0.34
CA PRO A 659 -15.05 37.61 0.80
C PRO A 659 -13.66 37.44 1.42
N VAL A 660 -12.68 38.17 0.91
CA VAL A 660 -11.30 38.22 1.47
C VAL A 660 -11.16 39.44 2.37
N PRO A 661 -10.88 39.28 3.67
CA PRO A 661 -10.67 40.40 4.57
C PRO A 661 -9.44 41.24 4.14
N ALA A 662 -9.54 42.55 4.26
CA ALA A 662 -8.45 43.45 3.90
C ALA A 662 -7.22 43.21 4.81
N GLY A 663 -6.07 42.94 4.20
CA GLY A 663 -4.81 42.70 4.92
C GLY A 663 -4.48 41.24 5.17
N THR A 664 -5.23 40.29 4.59
CA THR A 664 -4.87 38.87 4.57
C THR A 664 -3.63 38.69 3.68
N GLU A 665 -2.51 38.22 4.25
CA GLU A 665 -1.24 38.10 3.54
C GLU A 665 -1.30 37.11 2.37
N ALA A 666 -1.96 35.96 2.54
CA ALA A 666 -2.14 34.96 1.49
C ALA A 666 -3.25 35.35 0.46
N GLY A 667 -4.11 36.34 0.79
CA GLY A 667 -5.07 36.92 -0.13
C GLY A 667 -5.96 35.90 -0.85
N VAL A 668 -6.03 36.03 -2.18
CA VAL A 668 -6.80 35.17 -3.07
C VAL A 668 -6.25 33.74 -3.11
N ALA A 669 -4.94 33.59 -3.13
CA ALA A 669 -4.30 32.27 -3.15
C ALA A 669 -4.67 31.46 -1.89
N GLY A 670 -4.62 32.11 -0.71
CA GLY A 670 -5.03 31.47 0.53
C GLY A 670 -6.52 31.10 0.57
N ALA A 671 -7.38 31.87 -0.09
CA ALA A 671 -8.82 31.57 -0.11
C ALA A 671 -9.17 30.33 -0.93
N LEU A 672 -8.42 30.06 -2.01
CA LEU A 672 -8.76 29.03 -2.99
C LEU A 672 -7.85 27.80 -2.94
N PHE A 673 -6.56 27.98 -2.68
CA PHE A 673 -5.56 26.96 -2.91
C PHE A 673 -4.88 26.44 -1.64
N HIS A 674 -5.30 26.87 -0.43
CA HIS A 674 -4.77 26.25 0.78
C HIS A 674 -5.34 24.83 0.94
N GLU A 675 -4.48 23.93 1.39
CA GLU A 675 -4.77 22.50 1.52
C GLU A 675 -4.82 22.08 3.00
N GLN A 676 -5.58 22.81 3.80
CA GLN A 676 -5.78 22.43 5.19
C GLN A 676 -6.67 21.17 5.25
N PRO A 677 -6.18 20.05 5.86
CA PRO A 677 -6.93 18.80 5.93
C PRO A 677 -8.18 18.89 6.82
N GLY A 678 -9.11 17.96 6.62
CA GLY A 678 -10.34 17.84 7.41
C GLY A 678 -11.43 18.84 7.01
N ARG A 679 -11.38 19.40 5.81
CA ARG A 679 -12.47 20.21 5.25
C ARG A 679 -13.33 19.38 4.33
N VAL A 680 -14.65 19.61 4.34
CA VAL A 680 -15.62 18.85 3.54
C VAL A 680 -16.66 19.78 2.93
N LEU A 681 -16.99 19.55 1.67
CA LEU A 681 -18.13 20.14 0.97
C LEU A 681 -19.35 19.23 1.15
N ILE A 682 -20.47 19.79 1.58
CA ILE A 682 -21.73 19.08 1.81
C ILE A 682 -22.85 19.82 1.10
N GLN A 683 -23.46 19.16 0.12
CA GLN A 683 -24.72 19.63 -0.46
C GLN A 683 -25.89 19.01 0.30
N THR A 684 -26.81 19.83 0.80
CA THR A 684 -27.93 19.36 1.64
C THR A 684 -29.20 20.15 1.42
N THR A 685 -30.35 19.51 1.67
CA THR A 685 -31.66 20.15 1.74
C THR A 685 -31.99 20.68 3.14
N ASP A 686 -31.15 20.38 4.16
CA ASP A 686 -31.29 20.84 5.55
C ASP A 686 -30.00 21.51 6.06
N ALA A 687 -29.70 22.70 5.53
CA ALA A 687 -28.53 23.47 5.92
C ALA A 687 -28.46 23.85 7.41
N ASP A 688 -29.64 24.01 8.08
CA ASP A 688 -29.70 24.32 9.50
C ASP A 688 -29.37 23.08 10.35
N GLY A 689 -29.81 21.89 9.94
CA GLY A 689 -29.46 20.62 10.58
C GLY A 689 -27.94 20.35 10.50
N VAL A 690 -27.30 20.60 9.37
CA VAL A 690 -25.84 20.51 9.23
C VAL A 690 -25.12 21.47 10.18
N ARG A 691 -25.57 22.74 10.27
CA ARG A 691 -24.96 23.71 11.20
C ARG A 691 -25.13 23.30 12.66
N GLU A 692 -26.27 22.69 13.02
CA GLU A 692 -26.53 22.21 14.37
C GLU A 692 -25.62 21.00 14.68
N ALA A 693 -25.42 20.11 13.73
CA ALA A 693 -24.52 18.93 13.89
C ALA A 693 -23.06 19.33 14.14
N PHE A 694 -22.57 20.34 13.44
CA PHE A 694 -21.18 20.82 13.59
C PHE A 694 -21.01 21.91 14.66
N ASP A 695 -22.05 22.28 15.45
CA ASP A 695 -21.91 23.31 16.49
C ASP A 695 -20.92 22.85 17.57
N GLY A 696 -19.82 23.59 17.72
CA GLY A 696 -18.72 23.26 18.62
C GLY A 696 -17.71 22.26 18.07
N VAL A 697 -17.89 21.75 16.85
CA VAL A 697 -16.96 20.82 16.17
C VAL A 697 -16.15 21.57 15.10
N ALA A 698 -16.82 22.18 14.13
CA ALA A 698 -16.17 22.90 13.04
C ALA A 698 -17.04 24.06 12.54
N PRO A 699 -16.47 25.16 12.02
CA PRO A 699 -17.25 26.21 11.38
C PRO A 699 -17.91 25.70 10.10
N VAL A 700 -19.15 26.21 9.81
CA VAL A 700 -19.91 25.87 8.61
C VAL A 700 -20.23 27.14 7.82
N HIS A 701 -19.83 27.18 6.55
CA HIS A 701 -19.96 28.31 5.67
C HIS A 701 -20.88 27.98 4.48
N SER A 702 -21.82 28.85 4.15
CA SER A 702 -22.62 28.68 2.94
C SER A 702 -21.83 29.14 1.73
N LEU A 703 -21.79 28.32 0.70
CA LEU A 703 -21.15 28.66 -0.58
C LEU A 703 -22.16 29.04 -1.67
N GLY A 704 -23.41 28.60 -1.57
CA GLY A 704 -24.46 28.91 -2.53
C GLY A 704 -25.39 27.75 -2.80
N THR A 705 -26.27 27.91 -3.78
CA THR A 705 -27.18 26.86 -4.25
C THR A 705 -26.75 26.43 -5.64
N PRO A 706 -26.57 25.11 -5.91
CA PRO A 706 -26.21 24.63 -7.24
C PRO A 706 -27.23 25.06 -8.33
N ALA A 707 -26.71 25.50 -9.47
CA ALA A 707 -27.49 25.92 -10.63
C ALA A 707 -27.63 24.79 -11.67
N GLU A 708 -28.60 24.96 -12.62
CA GLU A 708 -28.85 23.99 -13.71
C GLU A 708 -28.12 24.40 -15.02
N ASP A 709 -26.90 24.95 -14.95
CA ASP A 709 -26.22 25.52 -16.13
C ASP A 709 -24.82 24.99 -16.40
N GLY A 710 -24.28 24.13 -15.51
CA GLY A 710 -22.97 23.49 -15.66
C GLY A 710 -21.78 24.47 -15.66
N THR A 711 -21.90 25.63 -15.03
CA THR A 711 -20.87 26.67 -14.95
C THR A 711 -20.41 26.84 -13.49
N LEU A 712 -19.12 26.88 -13.27
CA LEU A 712 -18.48 27.30 -12.03
C LEU A 712 -18.06 28.75 -12.16
N SER A 713 -18.70 29.62 -11.35
CA SER A 713 -18.35 31.04 -11.22
C SER A 713 -17.84 31.31 -9.81
N ILE A 714 -16.56 31.64 -9.65
CA ILE A 714 -15.98 31.95 -8.36
C ILE A 714 -15.59 33.43 -8.33
N THR A 715 -16.11 34.18 -7.36
CA THR A 715 -15.70 35.55 -7.05
C THR A 715 -14.92 35.54 -5.74
N VAL A 716 -13.69 36.06 -5.75
CA VAL A 716 -12.82 36.17 -4.56
C VAL A 716 -12.37 37.63 -4.41
N GLY A 717 -12.96 38.34 -3.46
CA GLY A 717 -12.76 39.77 -3.31
C GLY A 717 -13.27 40.53 -4.54
N ASP A 718 -12.39 41.17 -5.30
CA ASP A 718 -12.74 41.94 -6.53
C ASP A 718 -12.41 41.15 -7.83
N LEU A 719 -11.97 39.90 -7.73
CA LEU A 719 -11.58 39.05 -8.86
C LEU A 719 -12.60 37.96 -9.09
N SER A 720 -12.80 37.56 -10.34
CA SER A 720 -13.72 36.45 -10.68
C SER A 720 -13.14 35.54 -11.75
N ILE A 721 -13.52 34.27 -11.69
CA ILE A 721 -13.25 33.22 -12.69
C ILE A 721 -14.59 32.58 -13.08
N ASP A 722 -14.75 32.33 -14.36
CA ASP A 722 -15.85 31.55 -14.92
C ASP A 722 -15.31 30.40 -15.74
N ALA A 723 -15.71 29.17 -15.43
CA ALA A 723 -15.33 27.98 -16.18
C ALA A 723 -16.54 27.04 -16.32
N ASP A 724 -16.89 26.67 -17.55
CA ASP A 724 -17.89 25.62 -17.75
C ASP A 724 -17.29 24.22 -17.54
N ALA A 725 -18.14 23.23 -17.36
CA ALA A 725 -17.74 21.83 -17.13
C ALA A 725 -16.90 21.25 -18.29
N ALA A 726 -16.98 21.81 -19.51
CA ALA A 726 -16.13 21.36 -20.63
C ALA A 726 -14.72 21.91 -20.48
N LYS A 727 -14.57 23.16 -20.08
CA LYS A 727 -13.28 23.78 -19.82
C LYS A 727 -12.58 23.16 -18.60
N ILE A 728 -13.33 22.89 -17.52
CA ILE A 728 -12.81 22.16 -16.35
C ILE A 728 -12.28 20.78 -16.76
N ARG A 729 -13.01 20.02 -17.56
CA ARG A 729 -12.54 18.73 -18.09
C ARG A 729 -11.31 18.85 -18.96
N GLU A 730 -11.20 19.93 -19.76
CA GLU A 730 -10.01 20.20 -20.57
C GLU A 730 -8.78 20.41 -19.67
N TYR A 731 -8.87 21.29 -18.66
CA TYR A 731 -7.80 21.52 -17.72
C TYR A 731 -7.38 20.22 -17.00
N ARG A 732 -8.33 19.44 -16.51
CA ARG A 732 -8.06 18.22 -15.75
C ARG A 732 -7.74 16.99 -16.62
N SER A 733 -7.48 17.16 -17.92
CA SER A 733 -7.16 16.06 -18.83
C SER A 733 -5.66 15.81 -19.04
N THR A 734 -4.79 16.43 -18.26
CA THR A 734 -3.33 16.42 -18.45
C THR A 734 -2.76 15.02 -18.60
N ILE A 735 -3.04 14.10 -17.67
CA ILE A 735 -2.55 12.71 -17.75
C ILE A 735 -2.97 12.05 -19.07
N ALA A 736 -4.24 12.18 -19.45
CA ALA A 736 -4.72 11.58 -20.68
C ALA A 736 -4.18 12.29 -21.95
N ALA A 737 -3.83 13.57 -21.86
CA ALA A 737 -3.23 14.31 -22.97
C ALA A 737 -1.76 13.96 -23.19
N GLU A 738 -1.02 13.67 -22.11
CA GLU A 738 0.40 13.30 -22.17
C GLU A 738 0.63 11.87 -22.62
N LEU A 739 -0.31 10.96 -22.33
CA LEU A 739 -0.17 9.51 -22.61
C LEU A 739 -1.03 9.02 -23.80
N GLY A 740 -1.98 9.77 -24.29
CA GLY A 740 -2.82 9.47 -25.45
C GLY A 740 -4.16 8.86 -25.08
#